data_998cbc6d6b6e727dcf1e61e14127f0a3
#
_entry.id   998cbc6d6b6e727dcf1e61e14127f0a3
#
_cell.length_a   1.000
_cell.length_b   1.000
_cell.length_c   1.000
_cell.angle_alpha   90.00
_cell.angle_beta   90.00
_cell.angle_gamma   90.00
#
_symmetry.space_group_name_H-M   'P 1'
#
loop_
_entity.id
_entity.type
_entity.pdbx_description
1 polymer ?
#
loop_
_entity_poly.entity_id
_entity_poly.type
_entity_poly.pdbx_seq_one_letter_code
_entity_poly.pdbx_strand_id
1 'polypeptide(L)'
;MFLSSFEKLRKTLLDNYHIENMLHLGPRTFDELSGEVVQNAAFVVAKHTAQQGGMYFRLLDGKSCADKEQMFLNYTGQGTKIYYPNVPQANFEKIPGCPIGYWVSKCFMNVFCNSKKLVMSHDVKKGIDTGKNEIFLRYWYEVSNCLLSLSTSTKKWFTYIKGGDFKRWYGNIELVVNWEDDGREIRKYPTSTIRNQQYMKREAITWTLLSSKCGISARYVEPNCLFDNNGSSAFPLADKYYLCAFLNSKVANVCLSILNPTLAFQVGNIASLPYKNSQYKSEIEKIAFQNIFISKYDWISHETSWDFQQNELISLIDFSEEDLATVSLTVLCNTTSHSDVATQQADENPCAAKLQDLVERYHKKWNTLFMQLHANEEELNRQFIDIYGLQDELTPDVPLNEITILQQDEVSIEGNALKWHDEVILKQLLSYAAGVWMGRYRLDKSGLHIAHPNPTTEELEPYTYNGHTIEIDDDGIFPLMAADSGFTDNACLRTAQFVSDVFGAEYQVENLNYIERTFGKTIEQYWQKDFWKDHKKMYQNRPIYWLFASKKGTFQCIAYLHRMTPYTPERIRSKYLLPFIEMIGRKIADLTTRAADLSTAERKKLDTLNKQLEECREYHDRLAVVAEQAIPLDLDDGVVVNYAKLGDVVSKLK
;
A
#
# COMPACT_ATOMS: atom_id res chain seq x y z
N MET A 1 29.01 -15.15 11.25
CA MET A 1 30.00 -15.30 10.20
C MET A 1 29.47 -14.95 8.80
N PHE A 2 28.19 -15.18 8.49
CA PHE A 2 27.58 -14.90 7.18
C PHE A 2 27.20 -13.42 6.97
N LEU A 3 27.05 -12.60 8.00
CA LEU A 3 26.68 -11.19 7.89
C LEU A 3 27.77 -10.35 7.24
N SER A 4 27.40 -9.32 6.49
CA SER A 4 28.32 -8.38 5.84
C SER A 4 29.24 -7.66 6.84
N SER A 5 28.77 -7.39 8.06
CA SER A 5 29.57 -6.80 9.15
C SER A 5 30.78 -7.64 9.57
N PHE A 6 30.77 -8.95 9.28
CA PHE A 6 31.88 -9.86 9.59
C PHE A 6 32.83 -10.09 8.40
N GLU A 7 32.81 -9.27 7.37
CA GLU A 7 33.70 -9.41 6.21
C GLU A 7 35.18 -9.44 6.60
N LYS A 8 35.61 -8.52 7.48
CA LYS A 8 37.01 -8.49 7.98
C LYS A 8 37.39 -9.78 8.72
N LEU A 9 36.47 -10.30 9.56
CA LEU A 9 36.68 -11.55 10.26
C LEU A 9 36.81 -12.73 9.29
N ARG A 10 35.91 -12.80 8.27
CA ARG A 10 35.99 -13.84 7.23
C ARG A 10 37.31 -13.80 6.49
N LYS A 11 37.77 -12.62 6.03
CA LYS A 11 39.05 -12.47 5.36
C LYS A 11 40.20 -12.95 6.24
N THR A 12 40.23 -12.50 7.50
CA THR A 12 41.27 -12.96 8.43
C THR A 12 41.27 -14.48 8.64
N LEU A 13 40.07 -15.10 8.72
CA LEU A 13 39.96 -16.56 8.84
C LEU A 13 40.40 -17.26 7.53
N LEU A 14 40.01 -16.78 6.39
CA LEU A 14 40.35 -17.39 5.09
C LEU A 14 41.84 -17.25 4.77
N ASP A 15 42.45 -16.12 5.13
CA ASP A 15 43.88 -15.83 4.89
C ASP A 15 44.84 -16.66 5.80
N ASN A 16 44.40 -16.98 7.02
CA ASN A 16 45.28 -17.56 8.04
C ASN A 16 44.92 -18.98 8.48
N TYR A 17 43.71 -19.45 8.14
CA TYR A 17 43.17 -20.73 8.58
C TYR A 17 42.45 -21.45 7.46
N HIS A 18 42.40 -22.77 7.55
CA HIS A 18 41.57 -23.61 6.71
C HIS A 18 40.30 -24.04 7.46
N ILE A 19 39.13 -23.91 6.84
CA ILE A 19 37.87 -24.44 7.39
C ILE A 19 37.77 -25.91 7.01
N GLU A 20 38.05 -26.79 7.97
CA GLU A 20 37.99 -28.26 7.80
C GLU A 20 36.55 -28.72 7.60
N ASN A 21 35.68 -28.29 8.48
CA ASN A 21 34.25 -28.59 8.38
C ASN A 21 33.38 -27.49 9.01
N MET A 22 32.12 -27.47 8.59
CA MET A 22 31.09 -26.51 9.09
C MET A 22 29.71 -27.14 9.09
N LEU A 23 28.97 -26.96 10.17
CA LEU A 23 27.53 -27.15 10.28
C LEU A 23 26.86 -25.79 10.19
N HIS A 24 26.15 -25.51 9.10
CA HIS A 24 25.36 -24.29 8.93
C HIS A 24 23.95 -24.51 9.48
N LEU A 25 23.77 -24.20 10.76
CA LEU A 25 22.57 -24.49 11.52
C LEU A 25 21.45 -23.46 11.30
N GLY A 26 21.79 -22.20 11.06
CA GLY A 26 20.82 -21.13 10.84
C GLY A 26 20.00 -20.78 12.09
N PRO A 27 18.73 -20.34 11.90
CA PRO A 27 17.84 -20.02 13.01
C PRO A 27 17.31 -21.31 13.67
N ARG A 28 16.65 -21.18 14.84
CA ARG A 28 16.02 -22.30 15.57
C ARG A 28 16.98 -23.46 15.91
N THR A 29 18.22 -23.11 16.21
CA THR A 29 19.24 -24.06 16.67
C THR A 29 19.05 -24.40 18.14
N PHE A 30 18.50 -23.47 18.91
CA PHE A 30 18.20 -23.62 20.34
C PHE A 30 16.71 -23.44 20.54
N ASP A 31 16.06 -24.45 21.12
CA ASP A 31 14.60 -24.47 21.31
C ASP A 31 14.11 -23.39 22.30
N GLU A 32 15.00 -22.92 23.19
CA GLU A 32 14.73 -21.87 24.18
C GLU A 32 14.70 -20.45 23.59
N LEU A 33 15.26 -20.27 22.38
CA LEU A 33 15.28 -18.97 21.71
C LEU A 33 14.12 -18.84 20.73
N SER A 34 13.14 -18.04 21.11
CA SER A 34 12.01 -17.73 20.20
C SER A 34 12.47 -16.85 19.04
N GLY A 35 12.05 -17.20 17.82
CA GLY A 35 12.21 -16.38 16.61
C GLY A 35 13.41 -16.74 15.72
N GLU A 36 13.51 -16.03 14.60
CA GLU A 36 14.51 -16.26 13.54
C GLU A 36 15.70 -15.30 13.61
N VAL A 37 15.85 -14.56 14.72
CA VAL A 37 16.79 -13.45 14.83
C VAL A 37 18.24 -13.92 14.99
N VAL A 38 18.47 -15.05 15.68
CA VAL A 38 19.80 -15.59 15.92
C VAL A 38 20.08 -16.74 14.97
N GLN A 39 21.14 -16.59 14.15
CA GLN A 39 21.59 -17.62 13.23
C GLN A 39 22.93 -18.18 13.69
N ASN A 40 23.04 -19.50 13.71
CA ASN A 40 24.18 -20.23 14.26
C ASN A 40 24.92 -21.03 13.19
N ALA A 41 26.23 -21.19 13.40
CA ALA A 41 27.08 -22.12 12.66
C ALA A 41 28.14 -22.67 13.60
N ALA A 42 28.42 -23.95 13.53
CA ALA A 42 29.54 -24.60 14.22
C ALA A 42 30.59 -25.00 13.18
N PHE A 43 31.86 -24.74 13.44
CA PHE A 43 32.91 -25.01 12.47
C PHE A 43 34.23 -25.35 13.16
N VAL A 44 35.07 -26.12 12.47
CA VAL A 44 36.43 -26.47 12.85
C VAL A 44 37.39 -25.82 11.87
N VAL A 45 38.41 -25.16 12.40
CA VAL A 45 39.47 -24.54 11.61
C VAL A 45 40.84 -25.08 11.98
N ALA A 46 41.70 -25.24 10.99
CA ALA A 46 43.08 -25.66 11.16
C ALA A 46 44.04 -24.52 10.76
N LYS A 47 45.16 -24.39 11.45
CA LYS A 47 46.20 -23.39 11.18
C LYS A 47 47.23 -23.95 10.18
N HIS A 48 46.78 -24.44 9.06
CA HIS A 48 47.65 -24.90 7.97
C HIS A 48 46.91 -24.76 6.64
N THR A 49 47.65 -24.70 5.53
CA THR A 49 47.10 -24.76 4.21
C THR A 49 46.76 -26.20 3.89
N ALA A 50 45.46 -26.52 3.82
CA ALA A 50 45.02 -27.86 3.43
C ALA A 50 45.20 -28.12 1.95
N GLN A 51 45.56 -29.35 1.59
CA GLN A 51 45.59 -29.82 0.21
C GLN A 51 44.20 -30.20 -0.32
N GLN A 52 43.22 -30.37 0.56
CA GLN A 52 41.83 -30.76 0.27
C GLN A 52 40.83 -29.64 0.62
N GLY A 53 39.68 -29.60 -0.05
CA GLY A 53 38.62 -28.69 0.28
C GLY A 53 37.89 -29.04 1.59
N GLY A 54 37.25 -28.07 2.22
CA GLY A 54 36.44 -28.27 3.43
C GLY A 54 35.12 -29.02 3.19
N MET A 55 34.53 -29.52 4.27
CA MET A 55 33.24 -30.23 4.29
C MET A 55 32.17 -29.39 4.96
N TYR A 56 31.00 -29.25 4.31
CA TYR A 56 29.94 -28.37 4.79
C TYR A 56 28.61 -29.09 4.83
N PHE A 57 27.84 -28.90 5.92
CA PHE A 57 26.47 -29.34 6.05
C PHE A 57 25.53 -28.14 6.16
N ARG A 58 24.50 -28.10 5.30
CA ARG A 58 23.47 -27.05 5.25
C ARG A 58 22.18 -27.56 5.88
N LEU A 59 21.91 -27.15 7.13
CA LEU A 59 20.78 -27.66 7.95
C LEU A 59 19.74 -26.55 8.20
N LEU A 60 19.59 -25.59 7.27
CA LEU A 60 18.71 -24.43 7.42
C LEU A 60 17.23 -24.81 7.42
N ASP A 61 16.85 -25.88 6.73
CA ASP A 61 15.44 -26.27 6.52
C ASP A 61 14.83 -26.97 7.74
N GLY A 62 15.66 -27.39 8.72
CA GLY A 62 15.21 -27.96 9.98
C GLY A 62 14.50 -26.91 10.85
N LYS A 63 13.30 -27.25 11.32
CA LYS A 63 12.41 -26.36 12.08
C LYS A 63 12.68 -26.33 13.60
N SER A 64 13.46 -27.28 14.10
CA SER A 64 13.86 -27.42 15.51
C SER A 64 15.27 -27.96 15.62
N CYS A 65 15.85 -27.98 16.82
CA CYS A 65 17.14 -28.62 17.10
C CYS A 65 17.09 -30.10 16.71
N ALA A 66 16.05 -30.80 17.13
CA ALA A 66 15.85 -32.22 16.84
C ALA A 66 15.73 -32.50 15.32
N ASP A 67 15.02 -31.66 14.58
CA ASP A 67 14.92 -31.81 13.11
C ASP A 67 16.30 -31.70 12.44
N LYS A 68 17.12 -30.74 12.87
CA LYS A 68 18.47 -30.52 12.33
C LYS A 68 19.40 -31.70 12.63
N GLU A 69 19.30 -32.25 13.84
CA GLU A 69 20.02 -33.46 14.25
C GLU A 69 19.60 -34.65 13.37
N GLN A 70 18.30 -34.85 13.18
CA GLN A 70 17.79 -35.95 12.33
C GLN A 70 18.21 -35.76 10.86
N MET A 71 18.16 -34.54 10.33
CA MET A 71 18.66 -34.25 8.98
C MET A 71 20.14 -34.61 8.82
N PHE A 72 20.95 -34.33 9.83
CA PHE A 72 22.38 -34.63 9.81
C PHE A 72 22.64 -36.15 9.94
N LEU A 73 22.02 -36.84 10.92
CA LEU A 73 22.25 -38.23 11.21
C LEU A 73 21.70 -39.17 10.13
N ASN A 74 20.56 -38.81 9.54
CA ASN A 74 19.87 -39.66 8.56
C ASN A 74 20.22 -39.34 7.10
N TYR A 75 21.23 -38.50 6.86
CA TYR A 75 21.62 -38.11 5.51
C TYR A 75 22.23 -39.32 4.76
N THR A 76 21.52 -39.79 3.74
CA THR A 76 21.92 -40.97 2.91
C THR A 76 22.48 -40.58 1.54
N GLY A 77 22.60 -39.30 1.23
CA GLY A 77 22.97 -38.82 -0.10
C GLY A 77 21.80 -38.69 -1.09
N GLN A 78 20.58 -39.06 -0.65
CA GLN A 78 19.35 -38.94 -1.43
C GLN A 78 18.50 -37.75 -0.89
N GLY A 79 17.66 -37.18 -1.75
CA GLY A 79 16.79 -36.05 -1.43
C GLY A 79 17.49 -34.69 -1.55
N THR A 80 17.09 -33.70 -0.76
CA THR A 80 17.64 -32.35 -0.79
C THR A 80 19.13 -32.37 -0.44
N LYS A 81 19.96 -31.74 -1.27
CA LYS A 81 21.41 -31.69 -1.05
C LYS A 81 21.75 -30.87 0.19
N ILE A 82 22.15 -31.52 1.26
CA ILE A 82 22.60 -30.87 2.50
C ILE A 82 24.10 -30.99 2.74
N TYR A 83 24.80 -31.92 2.09
CA TYR A 83 26.22 -32.19 2.25
C TYR A 83 27.03 -31.73 1.05
N TYR A 84 28.11 -30.99 1.31
CA TYR A 84 28.99 -30.40 0.32
C TYR A 84 30.46 -30.77 0.66
N PRO A 85 30.98 -31.90 0.13
CA PRO A 85 32.36 -32.33 0.36
C PRO A 85 33.34 -31.58 -0.55
N ASN A 86 34.57 -31.48 -0.10
CA ASN A 86 35.72 -30.99 -0.91
C ASN A 86 35.52 -29.62 -1.57
N VAL A 87 34.89 -28.67 -0.85
CA VAL A 87 34.72 -27.30 -1.37
C VAL A 87 36.03 -26.52 -1.22
N PRO A 88 36.69 -26.10 -2.33
CA PRO A 88 37.91 -25.31 -2.26
C PRO A 88 37.65 -23.95 -1.60
N GLN A 89 38.40 -23.60 -0.54
CA GLN A 89 38.28 -22.33 0.17
C GLN A 89 38.50 -21.10 -0.71
N ALA A 90 39.37 -21.20 -1.72
CA ALA A 90 39.62 -20.15 -2.70
C ALA A 90 38.37 -19.75 -3.53
N ASN A 91 37.31 -20.57 -3.54
CA ASN A 91 36.06 -20.21 -4.18
C ASN A 91 35.34 -19.05 -3.46
N PHE A 92 35.50 -18.89 -2.17
CA PHE A 92 34.86 -17.83 -1.39
C PHE A 92 35.38 -16.45 -1.74
N GLU A 93 36.66 -16.34 -2.14
CA GLU A 93 37.30 -15.09 -2.54
C GLU A 93 36.80 -14.57 -3.90
N LYS A 94 36.23 -15.46 -4.73
CA LYS A 94 35.65 -15.10 -6.04
C LYS A 94 34.37 -14.27 -5.92
N ILE A 95 33.73 -14.27 -4.77
CA ILE A 95 32.47 -13.57 -4.52
C ILE A 95 32.75 -12.31 -3.68
N PRO A 96 32.20 -11.14 -4.05
CA PRO A 96 32.37 -9.90 -3.27
C PRO A 96 32.00 -10.07 -1.80
N GLY A 97 32.91 -9.61 -0.88
CA GLY A 97 32.72 -9.76 0.56
C GLY A 97 33.11 -11.14 1.09
N CYS A 98 33.62 -12.04 0.27
CA CYS A 98 34.10 -13.40 0.60
C CYS A 98 33.06 -14.17 1.46
N PRO A 99 31.78 -14.26 1.08
CA PRO A 99 30.83 -15.06 1.82
C PRO A 99 31.24 -16.53 1.81
N ILE A 100 31.00 -17.27 2.87
CA ILE A 100 31.28 -18.71 2.92
C ILE A 100 30.16 -19.43 2.12
N GLY A 101 30.17 -19.22 0.82
CA GLY A 101 29.17 -19.69 -0.13
C GLY A 101 29.45 -21.09 -0.66
N TYR A 102 29.64 -22.07 0.24
CA TYR A 102 29.99 -23.46 -0.11
C TYR A 102 28.91 -24.15 -1.00
N TRP A 103 27.67 -23.63 -1.02
CA TRP A 103 26.55 -24.13 -1.83
C TRP A 103 26.46 -23.50 -3.23
N VAL A 104 27.25 -22.46 -3.49
CA VAL A 104 27.20 -21.72 -4.76
C VAL A 104 27.77 -22.59 -5.88
N SER A 105 27.04 -22.72 -6.97
CA SER A 105 27.46 -23.46 -8.14
C SER A 105 28.60 -22.79 -8.89
N LYS A 106 29.31 -23.55 -9.74
CA LYS A 106 30.36 -23.00 -10.61
C LYS A 106 29.80 -21.95 -11.58
N CYS A 107 28.57 -22.12 -12.04
CA CYS A 107 27.91 -21.17 -12.96
C CYS A 107 27.74 -19.81 -12.27
N PHE A 108 27.19 -19.76 -11.04
CA PHE A 108 27.06 -18.51 -10.28
C PHE A 108 28.43 -17.90 -9.90
N MET A 109 29.44 -18.71 -9.56
CA MET A 109 30.79 -18.18 -9.34
C MET A 109 31.33 -17.49 -10.60
N ASN A 110 31.13 -18.07 -11.78
CA ASN A 110 31.52 -17.47 -13.04
C ASN A 110 30.75 -16.18 -13.34
N VAL A 111 29.47 -16.09 -12.93
CA VAL A 111 28.70 -14.84 -13.04
C VAL A 111 29.37 -13.71 -12.26
N PHE A 112 29.81 -13.95 -11.00
CA PHE A 112 30.50 -12.94 -10.22
C PHE A 112 31.90 -12.60 -10.78
N CYS A 113 32.64 -13.59 -11.28
CA CYS A 113 33.98 -13.37 -11.85
C CYS A 113 33.97 -12.61 -13.17
N ASN A 114 32.94 -12.87 -14.01
CA ASN A 114 32.90 -12.38 -15.40
C ASN A 114 32.00 -11.16 -15.59
N SER A 115 31.44 -10.61 -14.51
CA SER A 115 30.56 -9.43 -14.56
C SER A 115 31.17 -8.26 -13.81
N LYS A 116 30.89 -7.04 -14.26
CA LYS A 116 31.21 -5.83 -13.50
C LYS A 116 30.23 -5.68 -12.33
N LYS A 117 30.72 -5.10 -11.23
CA LYS A 117 29.81 -4.74 -10.12
C LYS A 117 28.90 -3.59 -10.52
N LEU A 118 27.65 -3.60 -10.08
CA LEU A 118 26.66 -2.56 -10.37
C LEU A 118 27.18 -1.14 -10.06
N VAL A 119 27.92 -0.98 -8.96
CA VAL A 119 28.48 0.31 -8.55
C VAL A 119 29.48 0.90 -9.56
N MET A 120 29.98 0.13 -10.51
CA MET A 120 30.88 0.65 -11.55
C MET A 120 30.16 1.49 -12.62
N SER A 121 28.83 1.40 -12.69
CA SER A 121 27.99 2.11 -13.67
C SER A 121 26.82 2.87 -13.04
N HIS A 122 26.50 2.64 -11.79
CA HIS A 122 25.33 3.21 -11.09
C HIS A 122 25.70 3.66 -9.69
N ASP A 123 25.18 4.81 -9.29
CA ASP A 123 25.32 5.29 -7.92
C ASP A 123 24.24 4.65 -7.02
N VAL A 124 24.67 3.95 -5.98
CA VAL A 124 23.77 3.31 -4.99
C VAL A 124 23.91 4.02 -3.66
N LYS A 125 22.87 4.66 -3.18
CA LYS A 125 22.93 5.64 -2.06
C LYS A 125 21.86 5.40 -1.01
N LYS A 126 22.20 5.69 0.24
CA LYS A 126 21.25 5.86 1.36
C LYS A 126 20.77 7.29 1.43
N GLY A 127 19.51 7.47 1.80
CA GLY A 127 18.90 8.78 1.93
C GLY A 127 18.93 9.38 3.34
N ILE A 128 17.86 10.08 3.66
CA ILE A 128 17.63 10.78 4.93
C ILE A 128 17.34 9.76 6.03
N ASP A 129 17.83 10.04 7.22
CA ASP A 129 17.35 9.49 8.47
C ASP A 129 16.76 10.66 9.26
N THR A 130 15.45 10.66 9.45
CA THR A 130 14.73 11.76 10.12
C THR A 130 15.00 11.81 11.63
N GLY A 131 15.53 10.72 12.20
CA GLY A 131 15.71 10.55 13.64
C GLY A 131 14.40 10.32 14.40
N LYS A 132 13.28 10.89 13.96
CA LYS A 132 11.95 10.69 14.55
C LYS A 132 10.83 10.88 13.53
N ASN A 133 10.32 9.77 13.02
CA ASN A 133 9.32 9.78 11.94
C ASN A 133 8.01 10.46 12.34
N GLU A 134 7.54 10.28 13.58
CA GLU A 134 6.27 10.83 14.06
C GLU A 134 6.23 12.37 14.02
N ILE A 135 7.39 13.03 14.03
CA ILE A 135 7.49 14.48 13.90
C ILE A 135 7.50 14.91 12.43
N PHE A 136 8.30 14.21 11.60
CA PHE A 136 8.67 14.71 10.28
C PHE A 136 7.93 14.06 9.13
N LEU A 137 7.23 12.93 9.35
CA LEU A 137 6.51 12.21 8.29
C LEU A 137 5.00 12.25 8.52
N ARG A 138 4.27 12.36 7.41
CA ARG A 138 2.82 12.19 7.34
C ARG A 138 2.46 11.34 6.14
N TYR A 139 1.27 10.75 6.15
CA TYR A 139 0.67 10.34 4.91
C TYR A 139 0.18 11.57 4.15
N TRP A 140 0.27 11.58 2.84
CA TRP A 140 -0.07 12.75 2.03
C TRP A 140 -1.50 13.26 2.27
N TYR A 141 -2.42 12.34 2.57
CA TYR A 141 -3.83 12.65 2.82
C TYR A 141 -4.12 13.19 4.23
N GLU A 142 -3.15 13.21 5.13
CA GLU A 142 -3.29 13.83 6.46
C GLU A 142 -3.10 15.34 6.42
N VAL A 143 -2.38 15.84 5.41
CA VAL A 143 -1.96 17.25 5.31
C VAL A 143 -2.76 18.00 4.23
N SER A 144 -2.69 19.33 4.27
CA SER A 144 -3.31 20.13 3.22
C SER A 144 -2.60 19.94 1.88
N ASN A 145 -3.38 19.68 0.80
CA ASN A 145 -2.84 19.55 -0.55
C ASN A 145 -2.19 20.86 -1.04
N CYS A 146 -2.62 22.01 -0.52
CA CYS A 146 -1.99 23.30 -0.81
C CYS A 146 -0.53 23.39 -0.36
N LEU A 147 -0.10 22.55 0.59
CA LEU A 147 1.26 22.50 1.12
C LEU A 147 2.10 21.35 0.53
N LEU A 148 1.50 20.50 -0.33
CA LEU A 148 2.22 19.44 -1.01
C LEU A 148 3.08 19.98 -2.16
N SER A 149 4.34 19.57 -2.21
CA SER A 149 5.25 19.87 -3.32
C SER A 149 5.19 18.76 -4.36
N LEU A 150 4.24 18.85 -5.27
CA LEU A 150 4.13 17.91 -6.40
C LEU A 150 4.96 18.39 -7.60
N SER A 151 5.20 19.71 -7.73
CA SER A 151 5.93 20.27 -8.87
C SER A 151 6.79 21.52 -8.57
N THR A 152 6.65 22.17 -7.41
CA THR A 152 7.36 23.43 -7.09
C THR A 152 8.14 23.36 -5.79
N SER A 153 9.26 24.09 -5.72
CA SER A 153 10.25 24.00 -4.64
C SER A 153 9.93 24.75 -3.34
N THR A 154 8.77 25.43 -3.25
CA THR A 154 8.48 26.36 -2.15
C THR A 154 7.47 25.87 -1.13
N LYS A 155 7.08 24.58 -1.19
CA LYS A 155 6.07 24.01 -0.30
C LYS A 155 6.70 23.22 0.83
N LYS A 156 5.91 22.85 1.84
CA LYS A 156 6.38 22.25 3.08
C LYS A 156 6.57 20.74 2.98
N TRP A 157 5.59 20.04 2.38
CA TRP A 157 5.52 18.58 2.35
C TRP A 157 5.95 18.02 1.01
N PHE A 158 6.98 17.19 1.01
CA PHE A 158 7.55 16.55 -0.18
C PHE A 158 7.34 15.06 -0.16
N THR A 159 7.03 14.46 -1.31
CA THR A 159 6.92 13.00 -1.47
C THR A 159 8.18 12.31 -0.96
N TYR A 160 8.00 11.27 -0.15
CA TYR A 160 9.08 10.61 0.59
C TYR A 160 9.08 9.10 0.40
N ILE A 161 10.13 8.59 -0.19
CA ILE A 161 10.32 7.16 -0.46
C ILE A 161 10.96 6.50 0.75
N LYS A 162 10.20 5.66 1.47
CA LYS A 162 10.65 5.02 2.71
C LYS A 162 10.79 3.49 2.65
N GLY A 163 10.42 2.86 1.59
CA GLY A 163 10.27 1.41 1.49
C GLY A 163 8.78 1.05 1.50
N GLY A 164 8.35 0.19 2.39
CA GLY A 164 6.96 -0.27 2.48
C GLY A 164 6.82 -1.76 2.18
N ASP A 165 5.63 -2.19 1.81
CA ASP A 165 5.30 -3.58 1.50
C ASP A 165 6.07 -4.12 0.28
N PHE A 166 6.05 -5.45 0.11
CA PHE A 166 6.65 -6.07 -1.05
C PHE A 166 5.86 -5.69 -2.31
N LYS A 167 6.40 -4.74 -3.07
CA LYS A 167 5.80 -4.24 -4.30
C LYS A 167 6.88 -3.99 -5.35
N ARG A 168 6.72 -4.59 -6.54
CA ARG A 168 7.61 -4.43 -7.69
C ARG A 168 7.12 -3.31 -8.60
N TRP A 169 7.98 -2.77 -9.42
CA TRP A 169 7.77 -1.85 -10.53
C TRP A 169 7.36 -0.43 -10.13
N TYR A 170 6.29 -0.22 -9.38
CA TYR A 170 5.79 1.09 -8.94
C TYR A 170 5.00 1.00 -7.64
N GLY A 171 4.97 2.07 -6.83
CA GLY A 171 4.16 2.20 -5.61
C GLY A 171 4.96 2.45 -4.33
N ASN A 172 4.30 2.37 -3.17
CA ASN A 172 4.81 2.71 -1.84
C ASN A 172 5.30 4.18 -1.74
N ILE A 173 4.47 5.10 -2.22
CA ILE A 173 4.75 6.55 -2.29
C ILE A 173 3.68 7.37 -1.55
N GLU A 174 3.13 6.84 -0.47
CA GLU A 174 2.06 7.47 0.32
C GLU A 174 2.59 8.52 1.31
N LEU A 175 3.89 8.47 1.64
CA LEU A 175 4.45 9.31 2.67
C LEU A 175 4.98 10.65 2.10
N VAL A 176 4.84 11.67 2.92
CA VAL A 176 5.45 12.98 2.71
C VAL A 176 6.31 13.36 3.91
N VAL A 177 7.38 14.10 3.66
CA VAL A 177 8.30 14.59 4.67
C VAL A 177 8.27 16.11 4.74
N ASN A 178 8.32 16.65 5.95
CA ASN A 178 8.51 18.10 6.14
C ASN A 178 9.91 18.51 5.67
N TRP A 179 9.96 19.13 4.50
CA TRP A 179 11.20 19.61 3.88
C TRP A 179 11.21 21.13 3.69
N GLU A 180 10.45 21.83 4.52
CA GLU A 180 10.44 23.29 4.51
C GLU A 180 11.85 23.87 4.70
N ASP A 181 12.21 24.90 3.93
CA ASP A 181 13.52 25.53 3.94
C ASP A 181 14.67 24.50 3.86
N ASP A 182 14.57 23.57 2.89
CA ASP A 182 15.59 22.55 2.66
C ASP A 182 15.78 21.58 3.86
N GLY A 183 14.69 21.31 4.58
CA GLY A 183 14.70 20.41 5.75
C GLY A 183 15.31 21.05 7.00
N ARG A 184 15.12 22.36 7.18
CA ARG A 184 15.66 23.13 8.31
C ARG A 184 15.42 22.46 9.67
N GLU A 185 14.21 21.98 9.91
CA GLU A 185 13.86 21.36 11.20
C GLU A 185 14.48 19.96 11.36
N ILE A 186 14.53 19.18 10.30
CA ILE A 186 15.21 17.88 10.32
C ILE A 186 16.71 18.08 10.62
N ARG A 187 17.36 19.09 10.00
CA ARG A 187 18.79 19.39 10.21
C ARG A 187 19.13 19.76 11.67
N LYS A 188 18.20 20.38 12.37
CA LYS A 188 18.37 20.75 13.78
C LYS A 188 18.12 19.56 14.73
N TYR A 189 17.46 18.50 14.26
CA TYR A 189 17.10 17.39 15.14
C TYR A 189 18.31 16.52 15.46
N PRO A 190 18.64 16.27 16.76
CA PRO A 190 19.94 15.72 17.16
C PRO A 190 20.28 14.36 16.58
N THR A 191 19.28 13.51 16.33
CA THR A 191 19.48 12.13 15.83
C THR A 191 19.25 11.99 14.34
N SER A 192 18.91 13.08 13.63
CA SER A 192 18.72 13.07 12.19
C SER A 192 20.05 13.03 11.43
N THR A 193 20.00 12.53 10.21
CA THR A 193 21.15 12.58 9.30
C THR A 193 20.65 12.74 7.86
N ILE A 194 21.07 13.81 7.19
CA ILE A 194 20.82 14.04 5.78
C ILE A 194 22.05 13.63 4.98
N ARG A 195 21.92 12.53 4.21
CA ARG A 195 22.99 11.99 3.36
C ARG A 195 22.64 12.22 1.89
N ASN A 196 23.68 12.33 1.08
CA ASN A 196 23.54 12.29 -0.39
C ASN A 196 22.51 13.27 -0.96
N GLN A 197 22.44 14.49 -0.40
CA GLN A 197 21.46 15.51 -0.78
C GLN A 197 21.45 15.83 -2.28
N GLN A 198 22.59 15.72 -2.95
CA GLN A 198 22.72 15.95 -4.39
C GLN A 198 21.97 14.92 -5.26
N TYR A 199 21.49 13.80 -4.66
CA TYR A 199 20.67 12.79 -5.33
C TYR A 199 19.18 12.97 -5.08
N MET A 200 18.79 13.84 -4.15
CA MET A 200 17.38 14.15 -3.88
C MET A 200 16.70 14.74 -5.10
N LYS A 201 15.40 14.51 -5.24
CA LYS A 201 14.56 14.99 -6.35
C LYS A 201 14.98 14.48 -7.74
N ARG A 202 15.83 13.45 -7.79
CA ARG A 202 16.24 12.79 -9.03
C ARG A 202 15.45 11.49 -9.24
N GLU A 203 15.26 11.17 -10.50
CA GLU A 203 14.74 9.87 -10.92
C GLU A 203 15.63 8.74 -10.39
N ALA A 204 15.02 7.64 -9.91
CA ALA A 204 15.75 6.56 -9.26
C ALA A 204 15.05 5.20 -9.37
N ILE A 205 15.77 4.14 -9.04
CA ILE A 205 15.20 2.83 -8.73
C ILE A 205 15.40 2.58 -7.24
N THR A 206 14.32 2.43 -6.50
CA THR A 206 14.30 2.17 -5.05
C THR A 206 13.94 0.73 -4.74
N TRP A 207 14.22 0.30 -3.52
CA TRP A 207 13.78 -0.99 -2.99
C TRP A 207 13.47 -0.88 -1.49
N THR A 208 12.73 -1.86 -0.97
CA THR A 208 12.49 -1.98 0.47
C THR A 208 13.68 -2.64 1.15
N LEU A 209 14.26 -1.99 2.17
CA LEU A 209 15.44 -2.49 2.87
C LEU A 209 15.19 -3.84 3.55
N LEU A 210 14.06 -3.99 4.23
CA LEU A 210 13.64 -5.22 4.91
C LEU A 210 12.47 -5.84 4.17
N SER A 211 12.62 -7.04 3.66
CA SER A 211 11.56 -7.79 3.00
C SER A 211 11.16 -9.00 3.82
N SER A 212 9.86 -9.17 4.05
CA SER A 212 9.29 -10.39 4.65
C SER A 212 9.15 -11.54 3.66
N LYS A 213 9.22 -11.25 2.34
CA LYS A 213 9.21 -12.23 1.25
C LYS A 213 10.62 -12.52 0.75
N CYS A 214 10.80 -13.68 0.13
CA CYS A 214 12.07 -14.05 -0.49
C CYS A 214 12.35 -13.17 -1.71
N GLY A 215 13.25 -12.20 -1.58
CA GLY A 215 13.74 -11.42 -2.70
C GLY A 215 13.58 -9.90 -2.55
N ILE A 216 14.27 -9.18 -3.43
CA ILE A 216 14.15 -7.73 -3.57
C ILE A 216 12.89 -7.37 -4.37
N SER A 217 12.29 -6.23 -4.02
CA SER A 217 11.23 -5.60 -4.81
C SER A 217 11.69 -4.20 -5.22
N ALA A 218 12.11 -4.06 -6.46
CA ALA A 218 12.58 -2.80 -7.01
C ALA A 218 11.44 -2.02 -7.69
N ARG A 219 11.42 -0.71 -7.47
CA ARG A 219 10.41 0.21 -7.99
C ARG A 219 11.05 1.42 -8.64
N TYR A 220 10.45 1.85 -9.73
CA TYR A 220 10.76 3.12 -10.36
C TYR A 220 10.22 4.29 -9.51
N VAL A 221 11.03 5.32 -9.37
CA VAL A 221 10.70 6.57 -8.66
C VAL A 221 10.84 7.73 -9.63
N GLU A 222 9.78 8.49 -9.75
CA GLU A 222 9.75 9.71 -10.56
C GLU A 222 10.59 10.83 -9.92
N PRO A 223 11.01 11.84 -10.68
CA PRO A 223 11.70 13.00 -10.12
C PRO A 223 10.83 13.74 -9.08
N ASN A 224 11.48 14.62 -8.31
CA ASN A 224 10.90 15.42 -7.23
C ASN A 224 10.58 14.68 -5.92
N CYS A 225 10.97 13.41 -5.78
CA CYS A 225 10.88 12.66 -4.53
C CYS A 225 12.17 12.78 -3.69
N LEU A 226 11.99 12.79 -2.38
CA LEU A 226 13.06 12.59 -1.40
C LEU A 226 13.07 11.12 -0.97
N PHE A 227 14.20 10.61 -0.48
CA PHE A 227 14.31 9.20 -0.13
C PHE A 227 14.95 8.97 1.24
N ASP A 228 14.48 7.93 1.90
CA ASP A 228 14.86 7.48 3.25
C ASP A 228 16.09 6.57 3.22
N ASN A 229 16.68 6.37 4.36
CA ASN A 229 17.68 5.34 4.59
C ASN A 229 17.15 3.92 4.33
N ASN A 230 15.87 3.65 4.65
CA ASN A 230 15.20 2.38 4.39
C ASN A 230 14.60 2.28 2.97
N GLY A 231 14.43 3.41 2.28
CA GLY A 231 14.12 3.54 0.86
C GLY A 231 15.35 3.87 0.04
N SER A 232 16.48 3.21 0.32
CA SER A 232 17.73 3.38 -0.43
C SER A 232 17.51 3.25 -1.93
N SER A 233 18.28 3.98 -2.72
CA SER A 233 18.01 4.12 -4.15
C SER A 233 19.27 3.98 -5.00
N ALA A 234 19.08 3.46 -6.21
CA ALA A 234 20.08 3.43 -7.27
C ALA A 234 19.72 4.48 -8.33
N PHE A 235 20.72 5.24 -8.76
CA PHE A 235 20.56 6.35 -9.68
C PHE A 235 21.14 5.97 -11.05
N PRO A 236 20.27 5.61 -12.01
CA PRO A 236 20.69 5.27 -13.37
C PRO A 236 21.03 6.54 -14.14
N LEU A 237 22.00 6.44 -15.07
CA LEU A 237 22.32 7.52 -15.97
C LEU A 237 21.48 7.46 -17.26
N ALA A 238 21.27 6.26 -17.83
CA ALA A 238 20.60 6.07 -19.12
C ALA A 238 19.85 4.76 -19.30
N ASP A 239 19.77 3.90 -18.28
CA ASP A 239 19.24 2.53 -18.39
C ASP A 239 18.30 2.15 -17.22
N LYS A 240 17.51 3.11 -16.78
CA LYS A 240 16.61 2.98 -15.65
C LYS A 240 15.67 1.78 -15.72
N TYR A 241 15.09 1.54 -16.88
CA TYR A 241 14.17 0.43 -17.09
C TYR A 241 14.88 -0.93 -17.07
N TYR A 242 16.06 -0.99 -17.70
CA TYR A 242 16.90 -2.19 -17.65
C TYR A 242 17.36 -2.50 -16.23
N LEU A 243 17.78 -1.47 -15.47
CA LEU A 243 18.17 -1.62 -14.07
C LEU A 243 17.01 -2.12 -13.22
N CYS A 244 15.81 -1.55 -13.39
CA CYS A 244 14.61 -1.97 -12.67
C CYS A 244 14.27 -3.44 -12.98
N ALA A 245 14.32 -3.84 -14.25
CA ALA A 245 14.11 -5.21 -14.68
C ALA A 245 15.15 -6.17 -14.09
N PHE A 246 16.43 -5.80 -14.14
CA PHE A 246 17.51 -6.60 -13.57
C PHE A 246 17.31 -6.83 -12.08
N LEU A 247 17.03 -5.78 -11.30
CA LEU A 247 16.84 -5.90 -9.85
C LEU A 247 15.62 -6.76 -9.47
N ASN A 248 14.57 -6.78 -10.30
CA ASN A 248 13.40 -7.62 -10.09
C ASN A 248 13.58 -9.06 -10.63
N SER A 249 14.68 -9.36 -11.35
CA SER A 249 14.90 -10.68 -11.93
C SER A 249 15.30 -11.75 -10.90
N LYS A 250 15.00 -13.00 -11.19
CA LYS A 250 15.47 -14.15 -10.40
C LYS A 250 17.00 -14.20 -10.29
N VAL A 251 17.71 -13.81 -11.34
CA VAL A 251 19.18 -13.77 -11.33
C VAL A 251 19.70 -12.83 -10.25
N ALA A 252 19.17 -11.59 -10.17
CA ALA A 252 19.57 -10.63 -9.15
C ALA A 252 19.18 -11.13 -7.74
N ASN A 253 18.00 -11.73 -7.59
CA ASN A 253 17.53 -12.28 -6.32
C ASN A 253 18.45 -13.40 -5.80
N VAL A 254 18.84 -14.36 -6.64
CA VAL A 254 19.78 -15.42 -6.25
C VAL A 254 21.15 -14.85 -5.94
N CYS A 255 21.66 -13.93 -6.76
CA CYS A 255 22.93 -13.26 -6.47
C CYS A 255 22.91 -12.51 -5.13
N LEU A 256 21.79 -11.86 -4.78
CA LEU A 256 21.62 -11.19 -3.48
C LEU A 256 21.59 -12.19 -2.32
N SER A 257 20.93 -13.33 -2.46
CA SER A 257 20.92 -14.38 -1.43
C SER A 257 22.31 -14.98 -1.17
N ILE A 258 23.17 -14.97 -2.18
CA ILE A 258 24.59 -15.37 -2.06
C ILE A 258 25.40 -14.29 -1.34
N LEU A 259 25.21 -13.01 -1.72
CA LEU A 259 25.93 -11.88 -1.10
C LEU A 259 25.51 -11.60 0.32
N ASN A 260 24.23 -11.82 0.63
CA ASN A 260 23.62 -11.53 1.92
C ASN A 260 22.48 -12.50 2.23
N PRO A 261 22.68 -13.49 3.09
CA PRO A 261 21.64 -14.44 3.47
C PRO A 261 20.62 -13.88 4.46
N THR A 262 20.60 -12.57 4.70
CA THR A 262 19.62 -11.91 5.58
C THR A 262 18.50 -11.25 4.76
N LEU A 263 17.41 -10.91 5.43
CA LEU A 263 16.25 -10.22 4.81
C LEU A 263 16.49 -8.71 4.55
N ALA A 264 17.70 -8.19 4.86
CA ALA A 264 18.01 -6.77 4.75
C ALA A 264 18.91 -6.47 3.53
N PHE A 265 18.36 -5.88 2.50
CA PHE A 265 19.05 -5.53 1.25
C PHE A 265 19.80 -4.19 1.38
N GLN A 266 21.01 -4.25 1.97
CA GLN A 266 21.84 -3.07 2.17
C GLN A 266 22.40 -2.52 0.84
N VAL A 267 22.68 -1.21 0.81
CA VAL A 267 23.32 -0.52 -0.32
C VAL A 267 24.56 -1.25 -0.83
N GLY A 268 25.41 -1.75 0.07
CA GLY A 268 26.62 -2.50 -0.29
C GLY A 268 26.34 -3.81 -1.02
N ASN A 269 25.24 -4.49 -0.69
CA ASN A 269 24.83 -5.73 -1.37
C ASN A 269 24.38 -5.44 -2.80
N ILE A 270 23.53 -4.43 -2.97
CA ILE A 270 23.05 -3.99 -4.29
C ILE A 270 24.23 -3.50 -5.15
N ALA A 271 25.10 -2.67 -4.59
CA ALA A 271 26.31 -2.15 -5.26
C ALA A 271 27.25 -3.27 -5.76
N SER A 272 27.23 -4.43 -5.09
CA SER A 272 28.08 -5.58 -5.39
C SER A 272 27.47 -6.59 -6.38
N LEU A 273 26.20 -6.37 -6.81
CA LEU A 273 25.55 -7.24 -7.78
C LEU A 273 26.35 -7.33 -9.09
N PRO A 274 26.45 -8.52 -9.71
CA PRO A 274 27.07 -8.69 -11.02
C PRO A 274 26.15 -8.12 -12.09
N TYR A 275 26.56 -7.04 -12.75
CA TYR A 275 25.77 -6.33 -13.76
C TYR A 275 26.36 -6.48 -15.16
N LYS A 276 25.55 -6.88 -16.12
CA LYS A 276 25.92 -7.05 -17.52
C LYS A 276 25.00 -6.23 -18.42
N ASN A 277 25.56 -5.53 -19.39
CA ASN A 277 24.78 -5.02 -20.52
C ASN A 277 24.49 -6.15 -21.51
N SER A 278 23.38 -6.04 -22.23
CA SER A 278 22.95 -7.04 -23.21
C SER A 278 22.59 -6.37 -24.54
N GLN A 279 22.72 -7.13 -25.63
CA GLN A 279 22.20 -6.75 -26.96
C GLN A 279 20.65 -6.66 -26.95
N TYR A 280 19.98 -7.36 -26.03
CA TYR A 280 18.53 -7.35 -25.84
C TYR A 280 18.04 -6.18 -24.95
N LYS A 281 18.91 -5.24 -24.61
CA LYS A 281 18.60 -4.13 -23.69
C LYS A 281 17.32 -3.37 -24.09
N SER A 282 17.15 -3.04 -25.36
CA SER A 282 15.99 -2.28 -25.83
C SER A 282 14.66 -3.02 -25.64
N GLU A 283 14.67 -4.34 -25.82
CA GLU A 283 13.49 -5.19 -25.62
C GLU A 283 13.15 -5.32 -24.12
N ILE A 284 14.17 -5.56 -23.28
CA ILE A 284 14.04 -5.59 -21.82
C ILE A 284 13.48 -4.27 -21.29
N GLU A 285 14.01 -3.14 -21.78
CA GLU A 285 13.53 -1.80 -21.36
C GLU A 285 12.07 -1.56 -21.76
N LYS A 286 11.64 -2.05 -22.93
CA LYS A 286 10.25 -1.96 -23.36
C LYS A 286 9.32 -2.77 -22.45
N ILE A 287 9.66 -4.01 -22.12
CA ILE A 287 8.87 -4.86 -21.21
C ILE A 287 8.84 -4.25 -19.80
N ALA A 288 9.98 -3.78 -19.30
CA ALA A 288 10.07 -3.13 -17.99
C ALA A 288 9.22 -1.85 -17.91
N PHE A 289 9.22 -1.04 -18.97
CA PHE A 289 8.35 0.12 -19.07
C PHE A 289 6.88 -0.26 -18.99
N GLN A 290 6.47 -1.32 -19.70
CA GLN A 290 5.11 -1.86 -19.63
C GLN A 290 4.74 -2.27 -18.21
N ASN A 291 5.64 -2.98 -17.50
CA ASN A 291 5.40 -3.42 -16.14
C ASN A 291 5.27 -2.24 -15.16
N ILE A 292 6.13 -1.24 -15.28
CA ILE A 292 6.05 0.00 -14.50
C ILE A 292 4.71 0.69 -14.76
N PHE A 293 4.30 0.75 -16.02
CA PHE A 293 3.05 1.38 -16.41
C PHE A 293 1.82 0.66 -15.83
N ILE A 294 1.73 -0.67 -15.97
CA ILE A 294 0.65 -1.48 -15.39
C ILE A 294 0.59 -1.29 -13.87
N SER A 295 1.74 -1.33 -13.19
CA SER A 295 1.81 -1.18 -11.74
C SER A 295 1.51 0.26 -11.28
N LYS A 296 1.86 1.28 -12.09
CA LYS A 296 1.46 2.66 -11.83
C LYS A 296 -0.04 2.82 -12.00
N TYR A 297 -0.61 2.22 -13.03
CA TYR A 297 -2.04 2.25 -13.28
C TYR A 297 -2.83 1.62 -12.11
N ASP A 298 -2.41 0.45 -11.60
CA ASP A 298 -2.95 -0.15 -10.37
C ASP A 298 -2.84 0.81 -9.18
N TRP A 299 -1.68 1.45 -9.01
CA TRP A 299 -1.44 2.36 -7.90
C TRP A 299 -2.38 3.57 -7.90
N ILE A 300 -2.55 4.22 -9.06
CA ILE A 300 -3.38 5.43 -9.19
C ILE A 300 -4.89 5.13 -9.23
N SER A 301 -5.31 3.87 -9.39
CA SER A 301 -6.72 3.49 -9.35
C SER A 301 -7.31 3.51 -7.93
N HIS A 302 -6.48 3.68 -6.89
CA HIS A 302 -6.89 3.64 -5.49
C HIS A 302 -6.87 5.04 -4.84
N GLU A 303 -7.90 5.35 -4.01
CA GLU A 303 -8.03 6.63 -3.29
C GLU A 303 -6.85 6.99 -2.39
N THR A 304 -6.05 6.00 -1.99
CA THR A 304 -4.85 6.20 -1.19
C THR A 304 -3.65 6.70 -1.98
N SER A 305 -3.76 6.77 -3.31
CA SER A 305 -2.79 7.43 -4.18
C SER A 305 -3.08 8.92 -4.30
N TRP A 306 -2.04 9.76 -4.24
CA TRP A 306 -2.19 11.21 -4.34
C TRP A 306 -2.52 11.70 -5.77
N ASP A 307 -2.31 10.85 -6.78
CA ASP A 307 -2.67 11.08 -8.20
C ASP A 307 -3.90 10.28 -8.65
N PHE A 308 -4.70 9.77 -7.68
CA PHE A 308 -6.01 9.20 -7.94
C PHE A 308 -6.93 10.21 -8.62
N GLN A 309 -7.58 9.77 -9.70
CA GLN A 309 -8.42 10.65 -10.52
C GLN A 309 -9.91 10.45 -10.30
N GLN A 310 -10.37 9.20 -10.37
CA GLN A 310 -11.79 8.83 -10.29
C GLN A 310 -11.91 7.33 -9.97
N ASN A 311 -13.05 6.92 -9.40
CA ASN A 311 -13.33 5.49 -9.21
C ASN A 311 -13.46 4.78 -10.57
N GLU A 312 -12.80 3.64 -10.69
CA GLU A 312 -12.66 2.97 -11.98
C GLU A 312 -13.99 2.44 -12.56
N LEU A 313 -14.95 2.04 -11.72
CA LEU A 313 -16.27 1.63 -12.21
C LEU A 313 -17.00 2.76 -12.97
N ILE A 314 -16.78 4.01 -12.55
CA ILE A 314 -17.35 5.18 -13.26
C ILE A 314 -16.63 5.37 -14.60
N SER A 315 -15.31 5.27 -14.61
CA SER A 315 -14.53 5.38 -15.85
C SER A 315 -14.89 4.30 -16.86
N LEU A 316 -15.32 3.11 -16.41
CA LEU A 316 -15.71 1.99 -17.28
C LEU A 316 -17.10 2.15 -17.95
N ILE A 317 -17.90 3.16 -17.58
CA ILE A 317 -19.20 3.42 -18.21
C ILE A 317 -18.99 3.70 -19.71
N ASP A 318 -17.99 4.52 -20.05
CA ASP A 318 -17.71 4.98 -21.41
C ASP A 318 -16.87 4.01 -22.25
N PHE A 319 -16.39 2.90 -21.65
CA PHE A 319 -15.57 1.91 -22.37
C PHE A 319 -16.43 0.90 -23.12
N SER A 320 -16.21 0.76 -24.43
CA SER A 320 -16.81 -0.30 -25.24
C SER A 320 -16.14 -1.66 -24.98
N GLU A 321 -16.82 -2.76 -25.38
CA GLU A 321 -16.21 -4.10 -25.31
C GLU A 321 -14.97 -4.24 -26.21
N GLU A 322 -14.92 -3.50 -27.34
CA GLU A 322 -13.78 -3.47 -28.23
C GLU A 322 -12.58 -2.76 -27.58
N ASP A 323 -12.82 -1.70 -26.81
CA ASP A 323 -11.79 -1.01 -26.03
C ASP A 323 -11.18 -1.93 -24.95
N LEU A 324 -12.02 -2.74 -24.29
CA LEU A 324 -11.55 -3.73 -23.31
C LEU A 324 -10.73 -4.87 -23.96
N ALA A 325 -11.08 -5.28 -25.17
CA ALA A 325 -10.33 -6.29 -25.94
C ALA A 325 -9.00 -5.74 -26.46
N THR A 326 -8.92 -4.43 -26.68
CA THR A 326 -7.75 -3.68 -27.14
C THR A 326 -7.07 -2.86 -26.04
N VAL A 327 -7.25 -3.17 -24.77
CA VAL A 327 -6.46 -2.58 -23.68
C VAL A 327 -4.97 -2.88 -23.96
N SER A 328 -4.50 -2.32 -25.10
CA SER A 328 -3.09 -2.21 -25.40
C SER A 328 -2.55 -1.08 -24.54
N LEU A 329 -1.33 -1.23 -24.13
CA LEU A 329 -0.58 -0.20 -23.40
C LEU A 329 -0.62 1.18 -24.07
N THR A 330 -0.94 1.24 -25.36
CA THR A 330 -1.12 2.49 -26.12
C THR A 330 -2.37 3.26 -25.72
N VAL A 331 -3.47 2.57 -25.43
CA VAL A 331 -4.73 3.22 -24.93
C VAL A 331 -4.53 3.72 -23.52
N LEU A 332 -3.89 2.91 -22.65
CA LEU A 332 -3.58 3.31 -21.27
C LEU A 332 -2.59 4.49 -21.21
N CYS A 333 -1.59 4.56 -22.12
CA CYS A 333 -0.67 5.69 -22.20
C CYS A 333 -1.38 6.99 -22.61
N ASN A 334 -2.40 6.93 -23.44
CA ASN A 334 -3.16 8.10 -23.86
C ASN A 334 -4.12 8.60 -22.77
N THR A 335 -4.62 7.72 -21.89
CA THR A 335 -5.48 8.11 -20.77
C THR A 335 -4.71 8.70 -19.58
N THR A 336 -3.39 8.49 -19.47
CA THR A 336 -2.54 9.07 -18.41
C THR A 336 -1.96 10.45 -18.76
N SER A 337 -2.07 10.90 -20.00
CA SER A 337 -1.73 12.26 -20.44
C SER A 337 -2.97 13.16 -20.42
N HIS A 338 -3.65 13.22 -19.25
CA HIS A 338 -4.87 14.01 -19.10
C HIS A 338 -4.60 15.50 -18.89
N SER A 339 -4.22 16.20 -19.97
CA SER A 339 -4.54 17.62 -20.09
C SER A 339 -5.62 17.94 -21.14
N ASP A 340 -6.09 16.93 -21.96
CA ASP A 340 -6.91 17.23 -23.14
C ASP A 340 -8.10 16.29 -23.40
N VAL A 341 -8.61 15.51 -22.43
CA VAL A 341 -9.83 14.69 -22.62
C VAL A 341 -11.11 15.34 -22.06
N ALA A 342 -11.07 16.62 -21.75
CA ALA A 342 -12.25 17.35 -21.25
C ALA A 342 -13.01 18.11 -22.36
N THR A 343 -13.07 17.60 -23.60
CA THR A 343 -13.94 18.16 -24.65
C THR A 343 -14.31 17.10 -25.68
N GLN A 344 -14.88 15.97 -25.28
CA GLN A 344 -15.84 15.28 -26.14
C GLN A 344 -17.23 15.73 -25.68
N GLN A 345 -17.98 16.28 -26.61
CA GLN A 345 -19.34 16.73 -26.44
C GLN A 345 -20.14 15.64 -25.72
N ALA A 346 -20.79 16.04 -24.63
CA ALA A 346 -21.81 15.22 -23.99
C ALA A 346 -22.82 14.82 -25.04
N ASP A 347 -22.86 13.56 -25.45
CA ASP A 347 -23.97 12.99 -26.13
C ASP A 347 -25.21 13.20 -25.25
N GLU A 348 -26.35 13.63 -25.85
CA GLU A 348 -27.57 14.06 -25.16
C GLU A 348 -28.29 12.93 -24.38
N ASN A 349 -27.71 11.73 -24.26
CA ASN A 349 -28.24 10.65 -23.42
C ASN A 349 -27.20 10.23 -22.38
N PRO A 350 -27.50 10.41 -21.07
CA PRO A 350 -26.61 9.87 -20.00
C PRO A 350 -26.50 8.35 -20.20
N CYS A 351 -25.27 7.87 -20.24
CA CYS A 351 -24.99 6.45 -20.45
C CYS A 351 -25.34 5.68 -19.16
N ALA A 352 -26.57 5.14 -19.12
CA ALA A 352 -27.04 4.35 -17.99
C ALA A 352 -26.36 2.97 -17.97
N ALA A 353 -25.94 2.50 -16.80
CA ALA A 353 -25.18 1.27 -16.68
C ALA A 353 -25.58 0.42 -15.46
N LYS A 354 -25.50 -0.90 -15.61
CA LYS A 354 -25.66 -1.83 -14.49
C LYS A 354 -24.32 -2.04 -13.80
N LEU A 355 -24.29 -1.88 -12.48
CA LEU A 355 -23.08 -2.10 -11.69
C LEU A 355 -22.51 -3.52 -11.86
N GLN A 356 -23.37 -4.53 -12.00
CA GLN A 356 -22.91 -5.89 -12.25
C GLN A 356 -22.08 -5.98 -13.54
N ASP A 357 -22.56 -5.38 -14.63
CA ASP A 357 -21.86 -5.40 -15.93
C ASP A 357 -20.53 -4.63 -15.84
N LEU A 358 -20.50 -3.53 -15.09
CA LEU A 358 -19.26 -2.76 -14.86
C LEU A 358 -18.24 -3.54 -14.01
N VAL A 359 -18.68 -4.27 -13.01
CA VAL A 359 -17.80 -5.15 -12.23
C VAL A 359 -17.25 -6.28 -13.10
N GLU A 360 -18.06 -6.87 -13.99
CA GLU A 360 -17.59 -7.86 -14.96
C GLU A 360 -16.57 -7.27 -15.95
N ARG A 361 -16.77 -6.04 -16.41
CA ARG A 361 -15.77 -5.29 -17.23
C ARG A 361 -14.49 -5.04 -16.45
N TYR A 362 -14.59 -4.67 -15.18
CA TYR A 362 -13.45 -4.48 -14.27
C TYR A 362 -12.64 -5.79 -14.14
N HIS A 363 -13.30 -6.93 -13.89
CA HIS A 363 -12.64 -8.23 -13.85
C HIS A 363 -11.91 -8.56 -15.15
N LYS A 364 -12.57 -8.38 -16.30
CA LYS A 364 -11.98 -8.68 -17.63
C LYS A 364 -10.72 -7.84 -17.88
N LYS A 365 -10.79 -6.54 -17.59
CA LYS A 365 -9.68 -5.61 -17.75
C LYS A 365 -8.49 -6.01 -16.86
N TRP A 366 -8.72 -6.17 -15.58
CA TRP A 366 -7.66 -6.46 -14.63
C TRP A 366 -7.10 -7.88 -14.74
N ASN A 367 -7.91 -8.87 -15.13
CA ASN A 367 -7.39 -10.18 -15.52
C ASN A 367 -6.38 -10.06 -16.67
N THR A 368 -6.70 -9.28 -17.69
CA THR A 368 -5.81 -9.07 -18.85
C THR A 368 -4.49 -8.41 -18.42
N LEU A 369 -4.55 -7.34 -17.63
CA LEU A 369 -3.36 -6.63 -17.14
C LEU A 369 -2.53 -7.48 -16.18
N PHE A 370 -3.17 -8.24 -15.30
CA PHE A 370 -2.49 -9.14 -14.36
C PHE A 370 -1.73 -10.23 -15.09
N MET A 371 -2.37 -10.90 -16.05
CA MET A 371 -1.72 -11.95 -16.83
C MET A 371 -0.65 -11.40 -17.78
N GLN A 372 -0.81 -10.17 -18.29
CA GLN A 372 0.24 -9.50 -19.05
C GLN A 372 1.47 -9.20 -18.19
N LEU A 373 1.27 -8.69 -16.98
CA LEU A 373 2.37 -8.44 -16.04
C LEU A 373 3.09 -9.73 -15.68
N HIS A 374 2.34 -10.80 -15.41
CA HIS A 374 2.88 -12.13 -15.13
C HIS A 374 3.74 -12.65 -16.29
N ALA A 375 3.21 -12.65 -17.52
CA ALA A 375 3.95 -13.09 -18.71
C ALA A 375 5.21 -12.24 -18.98
N ASN A 376 5.12 -10.94 -18.74
CA ASN A 376 6.24 -10.03 -18.85
C ASN A 376 7.34 -10.34 -17.82
N GLU A 377 6.99 -10.64 -16.57
CA GLU A 377 7.96 -11.01 -15.54
C GLU A 377 8.66 -12.33 -15.86
N GLU A 378 7.94 -13.33 -16.39
CA GLU A 378 8.54 -14.59 -16.85
C GLU A 378 9.47 -14.38 -18.05
N GLU A 379 9.06 -13.53 -19.02
CA GLU A 379 9.91 -13.20 -20.18
C GLU A 379 11.19 -12.49 -19.74
N LEU A 380 11.11 -11.51 -18.83
CA LEU A 380 12.30 -10.85 -18.30
C LEU A 380 13.22 -11.85 -17.56
N ASN A 381 12.66 -12.77 -16.79
CA ASN A 381 13.45 -13.82 -16.14
C ASN A 381 14.15 -14.70 -17.18
N ARG A 382 13.47 -15.13 -18.25
CA ARG A 382 14.06 -15.93 -19.34
C ARG A 382 15.23 -15.20 -19.98
N GLN A 383 15.04 -13.92 -20.34
CA GLN A 383 16.10 -13.13 -20.97
C GLN A 383 17.32 -12.94 -20.03
N PHE A 384 17.11 -12.64 -18.74
CA PHE A 384 18.24 -12.53 -17.81
C PHE A 384 18.91 -13.87 -17.54
N ILE A 385 18.17 -14.98 -17.42
CA ILE A 385 18.74 -16.33 -17.32
C ILE A 385 19.66 -16.62 -18.50
N ASP A 386 19.25 -16.28 -19.73
CA ASP A 386 20.03 -16.46 -20.94
C ASP A 386 21.28 -15.56 -20.98
N ILE A 387 21.15 -14.27 -20.64
CA ILE A 387 22.26 -13.30 -20.58
C ILE A 387 23.37 -13.77 -19.63
N TYR A 388 22.97 -14.44 -18.53
CA TYR A 388 23.91 -14.91 -17.51
C TYR A 388 24.33 -16.36 -17.70
N GLY A 389 23.75 -17.11 -18.65
CA GLY A 389 24.05 -18.52 -18.91
C GLY A 389 23.67 -19.43 -17.75
N LEU A 390 22.46 -19.24 -17.22
CA LEU A 390 21.97 -19.95 -16.02
C LEU A 390 20.76 -20.84 -16.29
N GLN A 391 20.57 -21.29 -17.55
CA GLN A 391 19.42 -22.10 -17.96
C GLN A 391 19.32 -23.44 -17.22
N ASP A 392 20.48 -24.02 -16.83
CA ASP A 392 20.54 -25.27 -16.08
C ASP A 392 20.32 -25.06 -14.56
N GLU A 393 20.27 -23.82 -14.09
CA GLU A 393 20.22 -23.46 -12.65
C GLU A 393 18.88 -22.82 -12.26
N LEU A 394 18.23 -22.09 -13.19
CA LEU A 394 17.02 -21.30 -12.92
C LEU A 394 15.95 -21.55 -13.98
N THR A 395 14.69 -21.49 -13.53
CA THR A 395 13.51 -21.45 -14.42
C THR A 395 12.91 -20.05 -14.43
N PRO A 396 12.30 -19.61 -15.54
CA PRO A 396 11.70 -18.28 -15.62
C PRO A 396 10.40 -18.12 -14.85
N ASP A 397 9.74 -19.23 -14.45
CA ASP A 397 8.39 -19.28 -13.91
C ASP A 397 8.20 -18.33 -12.72
N VAL A 398 7.08 -17.62 -12.68
CA VAL A 398 6.71 -16.70 -11.59
C VAL A 398 5.40 -17.17 -10.97
N PRO A 399 5.34 -17.48 -9.66
CA PRO A 399 4.07 -17.78 -9.01
C PRO A 399 3.11 -16.58 -9.06
N LEU A 400 1.82 -16.80 -9.32
CA LEU A 400 0.82 -15.72 -9.40
C LEU A 400 0.76 -14.86 -8.13
N ASN A 401 0.98 -15.45 -6.96
CA ASN A 401 0.99 -14.74 -5.68
C ASN A 401 2.23 -13.84 -5.46
N GLU A 402 3.18 -13.84 -6.39
CA GLU A 402 4.30 -12.89 -6.42
C GLU A 402 4.03 -11.65 -7.26
N ILE A 403 2.97 -11.64 -8.06
CA ILE A 403 2.52 -10.46 -8.81
C ILE A 403 1.99 -9.43 -7.83
N THR A 404 2.37 -8.15 -8.02
CA THR A 404 2.21 -7.11 -7.00
C THR A 404 1.22 -6.00 -7.38
N ILE A 405 0.20 -6.33 -8.17
CA ILE A 405 -0.99 -5.51 -8.41
C ILE A 405 -2.22 -6.16 -7.76
N LEU A 406 -3.32 -5.43 -7.62
CA LEU A 406 -4.55 -5.88 -6.97
C LEU A 406 -4.32 -6.38 -5.52
N GLN A 407 -3.51 -5.65 -4.75
CA GLN A 407 -3.07 -6.07 -3.40
C GLN A 407 -3.89 -5.43 -2.26
N GLN A 408 -5.00 -4.77 -2.57
CA GLN A 408 -5.91 -4.20 -1.56
C GLN A 408 -7.10 -5.12 -1.26
N ASP A 409 -6.88 -6.41 -1.29
CA ASP A 409 -7.87 -7.48 -1.06
C ASP A 409 -8.92 -7.62 -2.19
N GLU A 410 -8.72 -7.03 -3.38
CA GLU A 410 -9.62 -7.18 -4.53
C GLU A 410 -9.66 -8.62 -5.04
N VAL A 411 -8.54 -9.33 -4.89
CA VAL A 411 -8.39 -10.72 -5.35
C VAL A 411 -7.68 -11.60 -4.34
N SER A 412 -7.97 -12.89 -4.39
CA SER A 412 -7.13 -13.95 -3.84
C SER A 412 -6.76 -14.94 -4.94
N ILE A 413 -5.66 -15.69 -4.74
CA ILE A 413 -5.22 -16.68 -5.71
C ILE A 413 -5.78 -18.05 -5.30
N GLU A 414 -6.58 -18.66 -6.16
CA GLU A 414 -7.05 -20.06 -6.00
C GLU A 414 -6.57 -20.90 -7.19
N GLY A 415 -5.63 -21.81 -6.92
CA GLY A 415 -4.94 -22.56 -7.98
C GLY A 415 -4.15 -21.65 -8.91
N ASN A 416 -4.51 -21.63 -10.21
CA ASN A 416 -3.89 -20.78 -11.23
C ASN A 416 -4.85 -19.67 -11.73
N ALA A 417 -5.77 -19.19 -10.89
CA ALA A 417 -6.74 -18.17 -11.27
C ALA A 417 -6.93 -17.12 -10.17
N LEU A 418 -7.38 -15.94 -10.58
CA LEU A 418 -7.84 -14.90 -9.67
C LEU A 418 -9.24 -15.23 -9.19
N LYS A 419 -9.46 -15.19 -7.89
CA LYS A 419 -10.78 -15.15 -7.27
C LYS A 419 -11.09 -13.74 -6.83
N TRP A 420 -12.12 -13.16 -7.38
CA TRP A 420 -12.54 -11.79 -7.15
C TRP A 420 -13.34 -11.62 -5.87
N HIS A 421 -13.16 -10.48 -5.24
CA HIS A 421 -13.88 -10.03 -4.05
C HIS A 421 -14.67 -8.76 -4.39
N ASP A 422 -15.82 -8.94 -5.05
CA ASP A 422 -16.67 -7.84 -5.55
C ASP A 422 -17.09 -6.88 -4.44
N GLU A 423 -17.22 -7.38 -3.21
CA GLU A 423 -17.52 -6.52 -2.06
C GLU A 423 -16.43 -5.48 -1.80
N VAL A 424 -15.16 -5.76 -2.12
CA VAL A 424 -14.06 -4.79 -1.96
C VAL A 424 -14.17 -3.70 -3.02
N ILE A 425 -14.45 -4.08 -4.27
CA ILE A 425 -14.60 -3.15 -5.39
C ILE A 425 -15.78 -2.19 -5.13
N LEU A 426 -16.91 -2.71 -4.65
CA LEU A 426 -18.08 -1.89 -4.31
C LEU A 426 -17.86 -1.02 -3.08
N LYS A 427 -17.07 -1.46 -2.10
CA LYS A 427 -16.68 -0.63 -0.94
C LYS A 427 -15.80 0.54 -1.37
N GLN A 428 -14.89 0.34 -2.32
CA GLN A 428 -14.11 1.44 -2.92
C GLN A 428 -15.01 2.45 -3.62
N LEU A 429 -16.05 2.00 -4.33
CA LEU A 429 -17.05 2.88 -4.94
C LEU A 429 -17.80 3.71 -3.89
N LEU A 430 -18.24 3.09 -2.79
CA LEU A 430 -18.95 3.81 -1.71
C LEU A 430 -18.04 4.77 -0.93
N SER A 431 -16.76 4.44 -0.78
CA SER A 431 -15.76 5.37 -0.23
C SER A 431 -15.58 6.60 -1.11
N TYR A 432 -15.48 6.40 -2.44
CA TYR A 432 -15.43 7.48 -3.40
C TYR A 432 -16.72 8.34 -3.38
N ALA A 433 -17.90 7.71 -3.30
CA ALA A 433 -19.18 8.43 -3.18
C ALA A 433 -19.20 9.34 -1.95
N ALA A 434 -18.70 8.85 -0.78
CA ALA A 434 -18.55 9.69 0.41
C ALA A 434 -17.62 10.90 0.12
N GLY A 435 -16.54 10.70 -0.63
CA GLY A 435 -15.65 11.76 -1.08
C GLY A 435 -16.35 12.79 -1.96
N VAL A 436 -17.21 12.35 -2.87
CA VAL A 436 -18.02 13.24 -3.72
C VAL A 436 -18.98 14.08 -2.87
N TRP A 437 -19.69 13.48 -1.93
CA TRP A 437 -20.60 14.23 -1.04
C TRP A 437 -19.88 15.29 -0.21
N MET A 438 -18.68 14.96 0.28
CA MET A 438 -17.88 15.86 1.09
C MET A 438 -17.10 16.92 0.28
N GLY A 439 -17.21 16.89 -1.05
CA GLY A 439 -16.46 17.76 -1.95
C GLY A 439 -14.97 17.42 -2.08
N ARG A 440 -14.52 16.28 -1.55
CA ARG A 440 -13.13 15.81 -1.78
C ARG A 440 -12.89 15.53 -3.26
N TYR A 441 -13.89 15.01 -3.93
CA TYR A 441 -13.91 14.74 -5.36
C TYR A 441 -15.12 15.40 -6.01
N ARG A 442 -15.07 15.55 -7.33
CA ARG A 442 -16.20 15.93 -8.16
C ARG A 442 -16.33 14.92 -9.31
N LEU A 443 -17.56 14.70 -9.78
CA LEU A 443 -17.83 13.79 -10.90
C LEU A 443 -17.47 14.43 -12.25
N ASP A 444 -17.52 15.75 -12.34
CA ASP A 444 -17.23 16.54 -13.55
C ASP A 444 -15.73 16.94 -13.68
N LYS A 445 -14.90 16.63 -12.68
CA LYS A 445 -13.46 16.95 -12.66
C LYS A 445 -12.65 15.80 -12.09
N SER A 446 -11.55 15.50 -12.74
CA SER A 446 -10.61 14.48 -12.27
C SER A 446 -9.80 14.93 -11.05
N GLY A 447 -9.50 14.00 -10.15
CA GLY A 447 -8.61 14.18 -9.02
C GLY A 447 -9.24 14.89 -7.81
N LEU A 448 -8.39 15.37 -6.92
CA LEU A 448 -8.80 16.02 -5.68
C LEU A 448 -9.40 17.40 -5.95
N HIS A 449 -10.53 17.70 -5.27
CA HIS A 449 -11.15 19.01 -5.29
C HIS A 449 -10.90 19.73 -3.96
N ILE A 450 -11.55 19.35 -2.86
CA ILE A 450 -11.32 19.95 -1.53
C ILE A 450 -10.50 18.98 -0.68
N ALA A 451 -9.21 19.28 -0.50
CA ALA A 451 -8.31 18.56 0.39
C ALA A 451 -7.45 19.54 1.22
N HIS A 452 -8.06 20.63 1.68
CA HIS A 452 -7.47 21.71 2.46
C HIS A 452 -8.53 22.34 3.38
N PRO A 453 -8.12 23.03 4.46
CA PRO A 453 -9.04 23.72 5.35
C PRO A 453 -9.62 24.99 4.69
N ASN A 454 -10.81 25.39 5.17
CA ASN A 454 -11.49 26.61 4.75
C ASN A 454 -11.72 26.71 3.23
N PRO A 455 -12.50 25.79 2.64
CA PRO A 455 -12.83 25.89 1.22
C PRO A 455 -13.54 27.21 0.90
N THR A 456 -13.35 27.71 -0.31
CA THR A 456 -14.01 28.92 -0.80
C THR A 456 -15.48 28.63 -1.13
N THR A 457 -16.27 29.69 -1.29
CA THR A 457 -17.68 29.56 -1.69
C THR A 457 -17.79 28.89 -3.06
N GLU A 458 -16.90 29.22 -4.00
CA GLU A 458 -16.86 28.66 -5.34
C GLU A 458 -16.54 27.17 -5.35
N GLU A 459 -15.72 26.70 -4.41
CA GLU A 459 -15.41 25.26 -4.26
C GLU A 459 -16.60 24.48 -3.72
N LEU A 460 -17.53 25.11 -3.05
CA LEU A 460 -18.74 24.51 -2.47
C LEU A 460 -19.97 24.66 -3.40
N GLU A 461 -19.85 25.35 -4.53
CA GLU A 461 -20.95 25.51 -5.46
C GLU A 461 -21.38 24.16 -6.08
N PRO A 462 -22.72 23.94 -6.21
CA PRO A 462 -23.24 22.80 -6.93
C PRO A 462 -22.74 22.76 -8.37
N TYR A 463 -22.68 21.56 -8.94
CA TYR A 463 -22.27 21.36 -10.33
C TYR A 463 -23.20 20.39 -11.05
N THR A 464 -23.14 20.36 -12.38
CA THR A 464 -23.98 19.44 -13.19
C THR A 464 -23.16 18.23 -13.62
N TYR A 465 -23.76 17.04 -13.48
CA TYR A 465 -23.22 15.78 -14.00
C TYR A 465 -24.39 14.92 -14.53
N ASN A 466 -24.30 14.39 -15.73
CA ASN A 466 -25.35 13.62 -16.41
C ASN A 466 -26.75 14.28 -16.37
N GLY A 467 -26.81 15.61 -16.47
CA GLY A 467 -28.07 16.37 -16.38
C GLY A 467 -28.64 16.56 -14.98
N HIS A 468 -27.98 16.01 -13.93
CA HIS A 468 -28.38 16.16 -12.55
C HIS A 468 -27.51 17.25 -11.86
N THR A 469 -28.14 18.01 -10.95
CA THR A 469 -27.41 18.92 -10.07
C THR A 469 -26.86 18.16 -8.88
N ILE A 470 -25.54 18.15 -8.74
CA ILE A 470 -24.83 17.50 -7.62
C ILE A 470 -24.48 18.59 -6.61
N GLU A 471 -25.00 18.43 -5.40
CA GLU A 471 -24.71 19.33 -4.28
C GLU A 471 -23.55 18.79 -3.45
N ILE A 472 -22.60 19.68 -3.11
CA ILE A 472 -21.55 19.40 -2.13
C ILE A 472 -22.14 19.71 -0.75
N ASP A 473 -21.91 18.83 0.22
CA ASP A 473 -22.36 19.03 1.60
C ASP A 473 -21.88 20.37 2.17
N ASP A 474 -22.76 21.12 2.83
CA ASP A 474 -22.49 22.48 3.29
C ASP A 474 -21.48 22.51 4.46
N ASP A 475 -21.48 21.51 5.31
CA ASP A 475 -20.66 21.48 6.55
C ASP A 475 -19.62 20.35 6.61
N GLY A 476 -19.60 19.46 5.64
CA GLY A 476 -18.68 18.32 5.61
C GLY A 476 -19.02 17.26 6.66
N ILE A 477 -20.30 17.11 7.01
CA ILE A 477 -20.78 16.14 7.99
C ILE A 477 -21.97 15.38 7.42
N PHE A 478 -21.99 14.06 7.52
CA PHE A 478 -23.17 13.28 7.16
C PHE A 478 -23.48 12.18 8.20
N PRO A 479 -24.77 11.94 8.48
CA PRO A 479 -25.18 10.92 9.43
C PRO A 479 -25.08 9.50 8.87
N LEU A 480 -24.69 8.54 9.73
CA LEU A 480 -24.70 7.10 9.48
C LEU A 480 -25.85 6.41 10.22
N MET A 481 -27.00 7.04 10.27
CA MET A 481 -28.17 6.53 11.00
C MET A 481 -29.19 5.90 10.05
N ALA A 482 -30.21 5.26 10.61
CA ALA A 482 -31.28 4.67 9.81
C ALA A 482 -31.93 5.68 8.89
N ALA A 483 -32.41 5.23 7.73
CA ALA A 483 -33.03 6.10 6.73
C ALA A 483 -34.24 6.87 7.26
N ASP A 484 -34.95 6.34 8.27
CA ASP A 484 -36.08 6.99 8.96
C ASP A 484 -35.68 7.96 10.08
N SER A 485 -34.39 8.29 10.21
CA SER A 485 -33.85 9.21 11.21
C SER A 485 -34.23 10.68 10.99
N GLY A 486 -34.84 11.00 9.84
CA GLY A 486 -35.31 12.34 9.50
C GLY A 486 -34.26 13.28 8.89
N PHE A 487 -33.06 12.78 8.62
CA PHE A 487 -32.00 13.53 7.93
C PHE A 487 -32.00 13.24 6.44
N THR A 488 -32.09 14.28 5.63
CA THR A 488 -32.07 14.19 4.15
C THR A 488 -30.66 13.90 3.61
N ASP A 489 -29.63 14.25 4.35
CA ASP A 489 -28.22 14.04 4.06
C ASP A 489 -27.69 12.71 4.61
N ASN A 490 -28.57 11.80 5.02
CA ASN A 490 -28.22 10.47 5.52
C ASN A 490 -27.49 9.64 4.44
N ALA A 491 -26.45 8.90 4.83
CA ALA A 491 -25.62 8.10 3.94
C ALA A 491 -26.41 7.12 3.06
N CYS A 492 -27.50 6.51 3.57
CA CYS A 492 -28.35 5.61 2.78
C CYS A 492 -29.08 6.32 1.64
N LEU A 493 -29.67 7.49 1.93
CA LEU A 493 -30.39 8.29 0.95
C LEU A 493 -29.43 8.85 -0.09
N ARG A 494 -28.26 9.36 0.35
CA ARG A 494 -27.21 9.82 -0.55
C ARG A 494 -26.65 8.70 -1.43
N THR A 495 -26.54 7.47 -0.93
CA THR A 495 -26.12 6.32 -1.74
C THR A 495 -27.13 6.06 -2.85
N ALA A 496 -28.43 6.05 -2.54
CA ALA A 496 -29.46 5.84 -3.55
C ALA A 496 -29.43 6.95 -4.60
N GLN A 497 -29.29 8.20 -4.19
CA GLN A 497 -29.16 9.34 -5.10
C GLN A 497 -27.93 9.24 -5.99
N PHE A 498 -26.74 8.96 -5.39
CA PHE A 498 -25.48 8.80 -6.12
C PHE A 498 -25.57 7.70 -7.18
N VAL A 499 -26.16 6.56 -6.83
CA VAL A 499 -26.36 5.44 -7.78
C VAL A 499 -27.27 5.86 -8.94
N SER A 500 -28.32 6.64 -8.65
CA SER A 500 -29.22 7.17 -9.70
C SER A 500 -28.50 8.17 -10.60
N ASP A 501 -27.76 9.12 -10.04
CA ASP A 501 -27.14 10.22 -10.78
C ASP A 501 -25.97 9.74 -11.65
N VAL A 502 -25.25 8.72 -11.18
CA VAL A 502 -24.04 8.20 -11.86
C VAL A 502 -24.38 7.10 -12.85
N PHE A 503 -25.26 6.15 -12.48
CA PHE A 503 -25.50 4.93 -13.25
C PHE A 503 -26.90 4.89 -13.92
N GLY A 504 -27.67 5.97 -13.81
CA GLY A 504 -29.00 6.09 -14.39
C GLY A 504 -30.13 5.64 -13.46
N ALA A 505 -31.21 6.44 -13.44
CA ALA A 505 -32.38 6.22 -12.58
C ALA A 505 -33.10 4.90 -12.90
N GLU A 506 -33.09 4.44 -14.16
CA GLU A 506 -33.71 3.20 -14.58
C GLU A 506 -33.06 1.95 -13.98
N TYR A 507 -31.77 1.99 -13.64
CA TYR A 507 -31.04 0.88 -13.00
C TYR A 507 -30.82 1.06 -11.48
N GLN A 508 -31.33 2.15 -10.90
CA GLN A 508 -31.10 2.46 -9.47
C GLN A 508 -31.46 1.28 -8.56
N VAL A 509 -32.66 0.74 -8.68
CA VAL A 509 -33.13 -0.37 -7.82
C VAL A 509 -32.31 -1.64 -8.05
N GLU A 510 -31.99 -1.96 -9.31
CA GLU A 510 -31.18 -3.13 -9.66
C GLU A 510 -29.77 -3.00 -9.08
N ASN A 511 -29.16 -1.83 -9.21
CA ASN A 511 -27.81 -1.53 -8.72
C ASN A 511 -27.74 -1.55 -7.19
N LEU A 512 -28.72 -0.97 -6.49
CA LEU A 512 -28.78 -1.03 -5.02
C LEU A 512 -28.95 -2.48 -4.52
N ASN A 513 -29.81 -3.27 -5.16
CA ASN A 513 -29.99 -4.68 -4.86
C ASN A 513 -28.70 -5.50 -5.14
N TYR A 514 -27.95 -5.15 -6.18
CA TYR A 514 -26.66 -5.79 -6.47
C TYR A 514 -25.66 -5.51 -5.34
N ILE A 515 -25.55 -4.26 -4.86
CA ILE A 515 -24.67 -3.90 -3.72
C ILE A 515 -25.06 -4.69 -2.48
N GLU A 516 -26.34 -4.70 -2.10
CA GLU A 516 -26.82 -5.39 -0.89
C GLU A 516 -26.61 -6.90 -0.96
N ARG A 517 -26.87 -7.51 -2.12
CA ARG A 517 -26.64 -8.93 -2.36
C ARG A 517 -25.16 -9.28 -2.24
N THR A 518 -24.28 -8.47 -2.81
CA THR A 518 -22.82 -8.67 -2.75
C THR A 518 -22.30 -8.52 -1.33
N PHE A 519 -22.80 -7.54 -0.57
CA PHE A 519 -22.42 -7.36 0.83
C PHE A 519 -23.05 -8.39 1.78
N GLY A 520 -24.11 -9.09 1.36
CA GLY A 520 -24.89 -9.96 2.25
C GLY A 520 -25.60 -9.22 3.39
N LYS A 521 -25.83 -7.91 3.24
CA LYS A 521 -26.45 -7.00 4.21
C LYS A 521 -27.03 -5.77 3.51
N THR A 522 -27.89 -5.03 4.20
CA THR A 522 -28.42 -3.78 3.66
C THR A 522 -27.35 -2.69 3.60
N ILE A 523 -27.51 -1.72 2.71
CA ILE A 523 -26.68 -0.51 2.61
C ILE A 523 -26.66 0.23 3.95
N GLU A 524 -27.79 0.31 4.65
CA GLU A 524 -27.88 0.90 5.99
C GLU A 524 -26.96 0.18 7.00
N GLN A 525 -26.99 -1.16 7.01
CA GLN A 525 -26.13 -1.95 7.90
C GLN A 525 -24.65 -1.77 7.59
N TYR A 526 -24.30 -1.64 6.31
CA TYR A 526 -22.92 -1.37 5.90
C TYR A 526 -22.43 -0.03 6.44
N TRP A 527 -23.17 1.06 6.20
CA TRP A 527 -22.79 2.39 6.69
C TRP A 527 -22.67 2.46 8.21
N GLN A 528 -23.63 1.88 8.94
CA GLN A 528 -23.64 1.92 10.40
C GLN A 528 -22.57 1.07 11.08
N LYS A 529 -22.19 -0.08 10.49
CA LYS A 529 -21.38 -1.10 11.19
C LYS A 529 -19.99 -1.32 10.61
N ASP A 530 -19.83 -1.14 9.31
CA ASP A 530 -18.64 -1.60 8.59
C ASP A 530 -17.85 -0.49 7.92
N PHE A 531 -18.50 0.54 7.36
CA PHE A 531 -17.83 1.63 6.66
C PHE A 531 -16.65 2.22 7.44
N TRP A 532 -16.84 2.56 8.71
CA TRP A 532 -15.77 3.10 9.53
C TRP A 532 -14.56 2.16 9.69
N LYS A 533 -14.81 0.86 9.81
CA LYS A 533 -13.74 -0.14 9.91
C LYS A 533 -12.96 -0.25 8.63
N ASP A 534 -13.68 -0.29 7.50
CA ASP A 534 -13.09 -0.38 6.16
C ASP A 534 -12.29 0.89 5.85
N HIS A 535 -12.84 2.06 6.14
CA HIS A 535 -12.17 3.35 5.98
C HIS A 535 -10.88 3.44 6.83
N LYS A 536 -10.93 3.03 8.10
CA LYS A 536 -9.73 2.97 8.95
C LYS A 536 -8.66 2.04 8.37
N LYS A 537 -9.06 0.87 7.89
CA LYS A 537 -8.14 -0.10 7.29
C LYS A 537 -7.51 0.47 6.03
N MET A 538 -8.31 1.03 5.12
CA MET A 538 -7.86 1.64 3.86
C MET A 538 -6.82 2.74 4.12
N TYR A 539 -7.06 3.61 5.07
CA TYR A 539 -6.17 4.72 5.43
C TYR A 539 -5.17 4.38 6.55
N GLN A 540 -4.83 3.11 6.73
CA GLN A 540 -3.77 2.62 7.64
C GLN A 540 -3.85 3.19 9.07
N ASN A 541 -5.06 3.24 9.64
CA ASN A 541 -5.38 3.87 10.92
C ASN A 541 -5.05 5.38 10.99
N ARG A 542 -5.09 6.05 9.83
CA ARG A 542 -5.03 7.51 9.68
C ARG A 542 -6.24 8.00 8.88
N PRO A 543 -7.48 7.74 9.37
CA PRO A 543 -8.69 8.07 8.62
C PRO A 543 -8.80 9.58 8.38
N ILE A 544 -9.31 9.94 7.21
CA ILE A 544 -9.65 11.32 6.86
C ILE A 544 -11.12 11.65 7.13
N TYR A 545 -11.97 10.64 7.27
CA TYR A 545 -13.35 10.76 7.72
C TYR A 545 -13.43 10.29 9.17
N TRP A 546 -13.87 11.14 10.07
CA TRP A 546 -13.84 10.87 11.51
C TRP A 546 -15.23 10.53 12.02
N LEU A 547 -15.36 9.40 12.71
CA LEU A 547 -16.62 8.93 13.25
C LEU A 547 -16.86 9.52 14.64
N PHE A 548 -17.83 10.44 14.74
CA PHE A 548 -18.45 10.89 15.95
C PHE A 548 -19.59 9.96 16.32
N ALA A 549 -19.52 9.30 17.48
CA ALA A 549 -20.48 8.27 17.84
C ALA A 549 -20.75 8.19 19.33
N SER A 550 -22.02 7.94 19.68
CA SER A 550 -22.40 7.55 21.03
C SER A 550 -21.84 6.16 21.38
N LYS A 551 -21.80 5.81 22.64
CA LYS A 551 -21.10 4.63 23.19
C LYS A 551 -21.50 3.29 22.52
N LYS A 552 -22.79 3.12 22.18
CA LYS A 552 -23.30 1.93 21.50
C LYS A 552 -23.62 2.15 20.02
N GLY A 553 -23.34 3.36 19.50
CA GLY A 553 -23.59 3.72 18.12
C GLY A 553 -25.04 4.07 17.81
N THR A 554 -25.85 4.43 18.82
CA THR A 554 -27.22 4.93 18.62
C THR A 554 -27.22 6.20 17.77
N PHE A 555 -26.29 7.10 18.01
CA PHE A 555 -26.01 8.26 17.19
C PHE A 555 -24.63 8.09 16.56
N GLN A 556 -24.54 8.31 15.25
CA GLN A 556 -23.30 8.25 14.48
C GLN A 556 -23.33 9.26 13.34
N CYS A 557 -22.25 10.01 13.17
CA CYS A 557 -22.02 10.82 11.98
C CYS A 557 -20.54 10.85 11.61
N ILE A 558 -20.25 11.09 10.34
CA ILE A 558 -18.91 11.27 9.79
C ILE A 558 -18.66 12.76 9.60
N ALA A 559 -17.46 13.22 9.98
CA ALA A 559 -16.96 14.54 9.65
C ALA A 559 -15.66 14.43 8.83
N TYR A 560 -15.52 15.22 7.76
CA TYR A 560 -14.34 15.21 6.89
C TYR A 560 -13.24 16.10 7.45
N LEU A 561 -12.09 15.51 7.80
CA LEU A 561 -10.95 16.16 8.47
C LEU A 561 -10.56 17.51 7.84
N HIS A 562 -10.42 17.58 6.51
CA HIS A 562 -9.99 18.79 5.82
C HIS A 562 -11.02 19.93 5.84
N ARG A 563 -12.26 19.62 6.17
CA ARG A 563 -13.35 20.61 6.34
C ARG A 563 -13.72 20.88 7.79
N MET A 564 -13.11 20.14 8.75
CA MET A 564 -13.37 20.36 10.18
C MET A 564 -12.83 21.71 10.64
N THR A 565 -13.63 22.36 11.48
CA THR A 565 -13.30 23.62 12.15
C THR A 565 -13.38 23.43 13.67
N PRO A 566 -12.91 24.36 14.49
CA PRO A 566 -13.09 24.32 15.94
C PRO A 566 -14.58 24.19 16.36
N TYR A 567 -15.49 24.60 15.50
CA TYR A 567 -16.93 24.56 15.74
C TYR A 567 -17.63 23.30 15.23
N THR A 568 -16.92 22.37 14.60
CA THR A 568 -17.49 21.11 14.10
C THR A 568 -18.19 20.30 15.22
N PRO A 569 -17.63 20.13 16.43
CA PRO A 569 -18.34 19.45 17.52
C PRO A 569 -19.66 20.11 17.91
N GLU A 570 -19.71 21.46 17.93
CA GLU A 570 -20.94 22.21 18.20
C GLU A 570 -21.96 22.03 17.07
N ARG A 571 -21.52 22.01 15.82
CA ARG A 571 -22.40 21.78 14.67
C ARG A 571 -23.02 20.38 14.70
N ILE A 572 -22.21 19.36 15.02
CA ILE A 572 -22.71 17.98 15.21
C ILE A 572 -23.74 17.94 16.35
N ARG A 573 -23.48 18.64 17.44
CA ARG A 573 -24.40 18.70 18.59
C ARG A 573 -25.73 19.37 18.23
N SER A 574 -25.69 20.55 17.62
CA SER A 574 -26.86 21.39 17.37
C SER A 574 -27.65 20.97 16.13
N LYS A 575 -26.97 20.67 15.00
CA LYS A 575 -27.62 20.34 13.72
C LYS A 575 -28.08 18.89 13.64
N TYR A 576 -27.39 17.96 14.31
CA TYR A 576 -27.66 16.53 14.17
C TYR A 576 -28.10 15.85 15.49
N LEU A 577 -27.34 15.97 16.57
CA LEU A 577 -27.63 15.20 17.79
C LEU A 577 -28.90 15.68 18.52
N LEU A 578 -29.07 16.99 18.71
CA LEU A 578 -30.27 17.53 19.36
C LEU A 578 -31.57 17.22 18.58
N PRO A 579 -31.68 17.44 17.27
CA PRO A 579 -32.85 17.02 16.50
C PRO A 579 -33.12 15.53 16.58
N PHE A 580 -32.07 14.69 16.65
CA PHE A 580 -32.22 13.24 16.79
C PHE A 580 -32.75 12.87 18.18
N ILE A 581 -32.30 13.50 19.25
CA ILE A 581 -32.80 13.34 20.61
C ILE A 581 -34.29 13.73 20.67
N GLU A 582 -34.67 14.84 20.05
CA GLU A 582 -36.06 15.28 19.96
C GLU A 582 -36.93 14.28 19.19
N MET A 583 -36.42 13.74 18.09
CA MET A 583 -37.14 12.74 17.29
C MET A 583 -37.39 11.46 18.11
N ILE A 584 -36.38 10.97 18.84
CA ILE A 584 -36.54 9.82 19.74
C ILE A 584 -37.56 10.16 20.82
N GLY A 585 -37.51 11.36 21.44
CA GLY A 585 -38.46 11.81 22.44
C GLY A 585 -39.90 11.83 21.92
N ARG A 586 -40.15 12.29 20.71
CA ARG A 586 -41.46 12.25 20.04
C ARG A 586 -41.94 10.81 19.84
N LYS A 587 -41.10 9.90 19.33
CA LYS A 587 -41.46 8.47 19.18
C LYS A 587 -41.79 7.81 20.52
N ILE A 588 -41.14 8.19 21.61
CA ILE A 588 -41.45 7.73 22.98
C ILE A 588 -42.80 8.30 23.44
N ALA A 589 -43.05 9.59 23.26
CA ALA A 589 -44.33 10.23 23.66
C ALA A 589 -45.51 9.57 22.95
N ASP A 590 -45.40 9.33 21.61
CA ASP A 590 -46.44 8.65 20.84
C ASP A 590 -46.78 7.25 21.38
N LEU A 591 -45.76 6.46 21.73
CA LEU A 591 -45.97 5.14 22.31
C LEU A 591 -46.54 5.24 23.72
N THR A 592 -46.10 6.23 24.51
CA THR A 592 -46.56 6.40 25.91
C THR A 592 -48.02 6.83 25.99
N THR A 593 -48.53 7.65 25.04
CA THR A 593 -49.96 8.04 24.99
C THR A 593 -50.87 6.84 24.76
N ARG A 594 -50.37 5.75 24.17
CA ARG A 594 -51.10 4.49 23.92
C ARG A 594 -50.64 3.36 24.84
N ALA A 595 -50.08 3.66 26.01
CA ALA A 595 -49.41 2.68 26.90
C ALA A 595 -50.28 1.50 27.30
N ALA A 596 -51.62 1.70 27.49
CA ALA A 596 -52.56 0.66 27.85
C ALA A 596 -52.76 -0.40 26.74
N ASP A 597 -52.64 0.00 25.46
CA ASP A 597 -52.97 -0.81 24.31
C ASP A 597 -51.71 -1.33 23.57
N LEU A 598 -50.52 -1.10 24.13
CA LEU A 598 -49.25 -1.52 23.51
C LEU A 598 -49.11 -3.04 23.43
N SER A 599 -48.84 -3.54 22.26
CA SER A 599 -48.38 -4.90 22.02
C SER A 599 -47.01 -5.18 22.72
N THR A 600 -46.68 -6.44 22.91
CA THR A 600 -45.39 -6.85 23.49
C THR A 600 -44.19 -6.30 22.66
N ALA A 601 -44.32 -6.25 21.34
CA ALA A 601 -43.32 -5.69 20.45
C ALA A 601 -43.14 -4.17 20.64
N GLU A 602 -44.26 -3.42 20.80
CA GLU A 602 -44.22 -1.98 21.03
C GLU A 602 -43.66 -1.62 22.39
N ARG A 603 -43.99 -2.42 23.46
CA ARG A 603 -43.36 -2.25 24.78
C ARG A 603 -41.87 -2.44 24.74
N LYS A 604 -41.37 -3.47 24.02
CA LYS A 604 -39.95 -3.68 23.82
C LYS A 604 -39.29 -2.56 23.00
N LYS A 605 -39.99 -2.01 22.00
CA LYS A 605 -39.57 -0.84 21.24
C LYS A 605 -39.45 0.39 22.12
N LEU A 606 -40.44 0.65 23.01
CA LEU A 606 -40.42 1.76 23.94
C LEU A 606 -39.24 1.66 24.91
N ASP A 607 -38.96 0.47 25.46
CA ASP A 607 -37.80 0.24 26.35
C ASP A 607 -36.47 0.49 25.60
N THR A 608 -36.37 0.06 24.34
CA THR A 608 -35.22 0.32 23.51
C THR A 608 -35.00 1.80 23.23
N LEU A 609 -36.07 2.54 22.87
CA LEU A 609 -36.02 3.99 22.63
C LEU A 609 -35.62 4.76 23.88
N ASN A 610 -36.09 4.37 25.09
CA ASN A 610 -35.67 5.00 26.33
C ASN A 610 -34.16 4.83 26.57
N LYS A 611 -33.61 3.63 26.35
CA LYS A 611 -32.17 3.38 26.47
C LYS A 611 -31.36 4.17 25.45
N GLN A 612 -31.88 4.31 24.22
CA GLN A 612 -31.27 5.11 23.16
C GLN A 612 -31.26 6.60 23.51
N LEU A 613 -32.36 7.10 24.06
CA LEU A 613 -32.49 8.49 24.51
C LEU A 613 -31.48 8.81 25.63
N GLU A 614 -31.35 7.93 26.63
CA GLU A 614 -30.37 8.08 27.70
C GLU A 614 -28.95 8.11 27.16
N GLU A 615 -28.58 7.17 26.30
CA GLU A 615 -27.26 7.12 25.64
C GLU A 615 -26.97 8.40 24.86
N CYS A 616 -27.94 8.90 24.09
CA CYS A 616 -27.76 10.13 23.29
C CYS A 616 -27.62 11.37 24.20
N ARG A 617 -28.31 11.44 25.35
CA ARG A 617 -28.15 12.52 26.32
C ARG A 617 -26.76 12.49 26.97
N GLU A 618 -26.28 11.32 27.40
CA GLU A 618 -24.90 11.18 27.89
C GLU A 618 -23.87 11.60 26.87
N TYR A 619 -24.09 11.27 25.60
CA TYR A 619 -23.19 11.69 24.51
C TYR A 619 -23.28 13.19 24.27
N HIS A 620 -24.49 13.78 24.33
CA HIS A 620 -24.70 15.22 24.22
C HIS A 620 -23.89 16.00 25.27
N ASP A 621 -23.93 15.55 26.54
CA ASP A 621 -23.20 16.23 27.60
C ASP A 621 -21.67 16.19 27.38
N ARG A 622 -21.15 15.05 26.93
CA ARG A 622 -19.70 14.93 26.57
C ARG A 622 -19.34 15.80 25.37
N LEU A 623 -20.18 15.80 24.35
CA LEU A 623 -19.93 16.57 23.13
C LEU A 623 -20.01 18.08 23.42
N ALA A 624 -20.91 18.53 24.31
CA ALA A 624 -21.01 19.93 24.75
C ALA A 624 -19.70 20.43 25.37
N VAL A 625 -19.06 19.62 26.23
CA VAL A 625 -17.78 19.96 26.85
C VAL A 625 -16.68 20.16 25.78
N VAL A 626 -16.61 19.28 24.77
CA VAL A 626 -15.61 19.41 23.69
C VAL A 626 -15.94 20.59 22.77
N ALA A 627 -17.23 20.84 22.51
CA ALA A 627 -17.69 21.97 21.71
C ALA A 627 -17.33 23.34 22.34
N GLU A 628 -17.50 23.47 23.67
CA GLU A 628 -17.13 24.71 24.39
C GLU A 628 -15.64 25.01 24.33
N GLN A 629 -14.79 24.00 24.20
CA GLN A 629 -13.34 24.18 24.09
C GLN A 629 -12.91 24.74 22.74
N ALA A 630 -13.74 24.66 21.71
CA ALA A 630 -13.46 25.10 20.33
C ALA A 630 -12.03 24.74 19.87
N ILE A 631 -11.68 23.45 19.96
CA ILE A 631 -10.32 22.93 19.76
C ILE A 631 -9.87 23.12 18.32
N PRO A 632 -8.79 23.89 18.05
CA PRO A 632 -8.26 24.01 16.70
C PRO A 632 -7.51 22.72 16.29
N LEU A 633 -7.72 22.31 15.06
CA LEU A 633 -6.99 21.19 14.44
C LEU A 633 -5.99 21.77 13.44
N ASP A 634 -4.73 21.37 13.59
CA ASP A 634 -3.68 21.68 12.61
C ASP A 634 -3.37 20.40 11.82
N LEU A 635 -3.62 20.40 10.52
CA LEU A 635 -3.37 19.24 9.65
C LEU A 635 -1.90 18.80 9.68
N ASP A 636 -0.99 19.74 9.88
CA ASP A 636 0.43 19.45 9.97
C ASP A 636 0.82 18.59 11.19
N ASP A 637 0.01 18.59 12.24
CA ASP A 637 0.18 17.69 13.40
C ASP A 637 -0.12 16.21 13.04
N GLY A 638 -0.87 15.98 11.96
CA GLY A 638 -1.34 14.67 11.50
C GLY A 638 -2.54 14.14 12.29
N VAL A 639 -3.12 13.05 11.78
CA VAL A 639 -4.36 12.48 12.32
C VAL A 639 -4.22 12.04 13.77
N VAL A 640 -3.15 11.36 14.16
CA VAL A 640 -3.03 10.78 15.53
C VAL A 640 -3.07 11.85 16.61
N VAL A 641 -2.34 12.94 16.40
CA VAL A 641 -2.26 14.05 17.36
C VAL A 641 -3.60 14.79 17.43
N ASN A 642 -4.17 15.13 16.28
CA ASN A 642 -5.42 15.86 16.22
C ASN A 642 -6.62 15.04 16.75
N TYR A 643 -6.66 13.75 16.41
CA TYR A 643 -7.72 12.84 16.87
C TYR A 643 -7.75 12.72 18.41
N ALA A 644 -6.58 12.65 19.04
CA ALA A 644 -6.45 12.58 20.49
C ALA A 644 -6.99 13.82 21.22
N LYS A 645 -6.99 15.00 20.54
CA LYS A 645 -7.52 16.24 21.12
C LYS A 645 -9.03 16.19 21.38
N LEU A 646 -9.78 15.36 20.60
CA LEU A 646 -11.23 15.23 20.72
C LEU A 646 -11.69 14.20 21.77
N GLY A 647 -10.78 13.42 22.32
CA GLY A 647 -11.07 12.46 23.40
C GLY A 647 -12.06 11.36 23.00
N ASP A 648 -13.10 11.16 23.84
CA ASP A 648 -14.06 10.05 23.73
C ASP A 648 -15.35 10.41 22.97
N VAL A 649 -15.40 11.59 22.34
CA VAL A 649 -16.54 11.95 21.46
C VAL A 649 -16.36 11.38 20.05
N VAL A 650 -15.17 10.89 19.72
CA VAL A 650 -14.86 10.19 18.46
C VAL A 650 -14.56 8.72 18.73
N SER A 651 -14.85 7.86 17.76
CA SER A 651 -14.60 6.42 17.86
C SER A 651 -13.11 6.10 17.92
N LYS A 652 -12.68 5.10 18.71
CA LYS A 652 -11.27 4.74 18.89
C LYS A 652 -10.58 4.34 17.58
N LEU A 653 -9.36 4.81 17.37
CA LEU A 653 -8.52 4.42 16.24
C LEU A 653 -8.00 2.97 16.37
N LYS A 654 -7.72 2.52 17.60
CA LYS A 654 -7.23 1.16 17.92
C LYS A 654 -8.20 0.44 18.84
#